data_dc4651e1ddaa3087421f68bef54d8f05
#
_entry.id   dc4651e1ddaa3087421f68bef54d8f05
#
_cell.length_a   1.000
_cell.length_b   1.000
_cell.length_c   1.000
_cell.angle_alpha   90.00
_cell.angle_beta   90.00
_cell.angle_gamma   90.00
#
_symmetry.space_group_name_H-M   'P 1'
#
loop_
_entity.id
_entity.type
_entity.pdbx_description
1 polymer ?
#
loop_
_entity_poly.entity_id
_entity_poly.type
_entity_poly.pdbx_seq_one_letter_code
_entity_poly.pdbx_strand_id
1 'polypeptide(L)'
;MGRGGKNNNRGSKHRSKGPQLSDDERLWKRLSSHFSHDPGLWRMEWNGDTIATFLIERENLARDFGGDARSERVFRSSIDETLAHARSKNEHFIEVENKYVRIRSPSETEQIKSSVLDWQAFTTVHASKGSAGLHGRPALNAKNAHLHASMSHGDMERYALLEDVWLAHLGGEDYPDSFSLLSDEVVRSWGKFDLVSEARFIANRRSGLRFRDAEPSMALLLVQSGRLNARTLLDLRLENKRKGGWNPFPSTYDQTLVEAADRLPELDGDKEVSARRKDLRHLPFVTIDPHDAKDFDDAICLIEENGVRTLWVAIADVAHYVHPDTRLDTAARSRATSVYLPHTVIPMLPPRLADDLCSLRAGVDRLAMVVAMKINAENEIYDSSAYEAVIQVAENMAYEDALDNPRFAEMFKLATAWQAKEVRLNIQNPELRPRLHGDENIRVEMKWPNDATQMIESFMVATNASVGHLLGKVGAPLPWRCHTPPDSVEVEELNAKLVALGVDIELPMPSFRTHGQSEESELTDLLAGWAGGSIDITGMQPQETESTDDTPDYLSNVLDSEARKDILDALMQAQVQASELKGPVRRVVDQGLFHLMQRASYSEENLGHFGLNLDAYVHFTSPIRRYPDLMTHRQLKAHLRGEDWVHSLEDTAKISSHCSRQGHTAKRMEWEMVANAYHLHLLRGGTIGGESTIESTPLEHTSWAARITGLRTPWIFLDLADDGAIHGRMHLGQLGGKTQMSVDEFGLSVIPSEPDQRGEQNPVVQLGQIFPCRLRGLDVWAGTLDLAPQ
;
A
#
# COMPACT_ATOMS: atom_id res chain seq x y z
N MET A 1 -22.89 93.00 31.47
CA MET A 1 -23.61 92.10 32.31
C MET A 1 -23.53 90.76 31.58
N GLY A 2 -22.97 89.71 32.06
CA GLY A 2 -22.99 88.80 33.05
C GLY A 2 -22.02 87.67 32.72
N ARG A 3 -21.20 87.27 33.61
CA ARG A 3 -20.72 86.04 34.18
C ARG A 3 -20.63 84.81 33.19
N GLY A 4 -19.48 84.22 32.88
CA GLY A 4 -18.46 83.73 33.79
C GLY A 4 -18.73 82.21 33.99
N GLY A 5 -18.15 81.33 33.25
CA GLY A 5 -18.22 79.87 33.44
C GLY A 5 -16.84 79.31 33.12
N LYS A 6 -16.08 78.99 34.16
CA LYS A 6 -14.84 78.25 34.06
C LYS A 6 -15.11 76.81 33.76
N ASN A 7 -14.71 76.29 32.61
CA ASN A 7 -14.70 74.86 32.31
C ASN A 7 -13.33 74.27 32.70
N ASN A 8 -13.37 73.43 33.75
CA ASN A 8 -12.26 72.60 34.21
C ASN A 8 -12.10 71.43 33.29
N ASN A 9 -11.18 71.43 32.35
CA ASN A 9 -10.82 70.32 31.51
C ASN A 9 -9.80 69.46 32.28
N ARG A 10 -10.30 68.44 33.02
CA ARG A 10 -9.50 67.37 33.58
C ARG A 10 -9.16 66.39 32.45
N GLY A 11 -7.96 66.51 31.93
CA GLY A 11 -7.38 65.55 30.99
C GLY A 11 -7.38 64.12 31.61
N SER A 12 -8.19 63.23 31.10
CA SER A 12 -8.07 61.80 31.36
C SER A 12 -6.82 61.29 30.66
N LYS A 13 -5.80 61.02 31.44
CA LYS A 13 -4.66 60.21 30.95
C LYS A 13 -5.18 58.85 30.56
N HIS A 14 -5.39 58.61 29.26
CA HIS A 14 -5.49 57.26 28.74
C HIS A 14 -4.17 56.53 29.03
N ARG A 15 -4.12 55.75 30.09
CA ARG A 15 -3.13 54.68 30.22
C ARG A 15 -3.41 53.73 29.05
N SER A 16 -2.48 53.66 28.11
CA SER A 16 -2.45 52.59 27.11
C SER A 16 -2.41 51.27 27.86
N LYS A 17 -3.47 50.51 27.80
CA LYS A 17 -3.45 49.10 28.22
C LYS A 17 -2.41 48.40 27.34
N GLY A 18 -1.33 47.95 27.96
CA GLY A 18 -0.35 47.11 27.28
C GLY A 18 -1.03 45.89 26.67
N PRO A 19 -0.40 45.19 25.74
CA PRO A 19 -0.99 44.04 25.07
C PRO A 19 -1.53 43.05 26.12
N GLN A 20 -2.76 42.66 25.97
CA GLN A 20 -3.43 41.76 26.89
C GLN A 20 -2.91 40.36 26.62
N LEU A 21 -2.18 39.75 27.57
CA LEU A 21 -1.61 38.44 27.46
C LEU A 21 -2.72 37.37 27.20
N SER A 22 -2.45 36.37 26.34
CA SER A 22 -3.30 35.20 26.18
C SER A 22 -3.33 34.36 27.48
N ASP A 23 -4.29 33.48 27.58
CA ASP A 23 -4.41 32.59 28.77
C ASP A 23 -3.19 31.65 28.83
N ASP A 24 -2.67 31.21 27.66
CA ASP A 24 -1.49 30.38 27.54
C ASP A 24 -0.24 31.09 28.09
N GLU A 25 -0.03 32.35 27.70
CA GLU A 25 1.07 33.17 28.23
C GLU A 25 0.93 33.48 29.71
N ARG A 26 -0.30 33.65 30.22
CA ARG A 26 -0.56 33.81 31.65
C ARG A 26 -0.19 32.57 32.44
N LEU A 27 -0.59 31.40 31.96
CA LEU A 27 -0.24 30.11 32.58
C LEU A 27 1.28 29.95 32.61
N TRP A 28 1.96 30.15 31.47
CA TRP A 28 3.40 30.04 31.41
C TRP A 28 4.13 31.02 32.34
N LYS A 29 3.76 32.29 32.40
CA LYS A 29 4.35 33.26 33.33
C LYS A 29 4.12 32.88 34.79
N ARG A 30 2.96 32.31 35.10
CA ARG A 30 2.62 31.82 36.43
C ARG A 30 3.55 30.68 36.83
N LEU A 31 3.67 29.66 35.94
CA LEU A 31 4.59 28.55 36.14
C LEU A 31 6.05 29.01 36.22
N SER A 32 6.50 29.87 35.34
CA SER A 32 7.86 30.43 35.31
C SER A 32 8.23 31.08 36.64
N SER A 33 7.31 31.79 37.29
CA SER A 33 7.56 32.41 38.61
C SER A 33 7.85 31.41 39.71
N HIS A 34 7.24 30.23 39.67
CA HIS A 34 7.49 29.13 40.62
C HIS A 34 8.74 28.33 40.25
N PHE A 35 8.91 28.01 38.95
CA PHE A 35 10.02 27.18 38.47
C PHE A 35 11.39 27.90 38.60
N SER A 36 11.41 29.22 38.63
CA SER A 36 12.66 30.01 38.86
C SER A 36 13.32 29.70 40.18
N HIS A 37 12.56 29.22 41.18
CA HIS A 37 13.07 28.87 42.52
C HIS A 37 13.53 27.41 42.61
N ASP A 38 13.17 26.57 41.67
CA ASP A 38 13.59 25.18 41.58
C ASP A 38 13.87 24.77 40.11
N PRO A 39 15.14 24.83 39.70
CA PRO A 39 15.53 24.49 38.34
C PRO A 39 15.18 23.08 37.89
N GLY A 40 14.95 22.14 38.82
CA GLY A 40 14.54 20.77 38.51
C GLY A 40 13.18 20.70 37.83
N LEU A 41 12.28 21.64 38.14
CA LEU A 41 10.92 21.66 37.58
C LEU A 41 10.87 21.88 36.07
N TRP A 42 11.87 22.56 35.51
CA TRP A 42 11.98 22.75 34.04
C TRP A 42 12.26 21.46 33.25
N ARG A 43 12.74 20.42 33.94
CA ARG A 43 13.09 19.13 33.32
C ARG A 43 12.02 18.06 33.54
N MET A 44 10.97 18.37 34.30
CA MET A 44 9.90 17.43 34.59
C MET A 44 8.91 17.36 33.44
N GLU A 45 8.37 16.18 33.27
CA GLU A 45 7.21 15.92 32.39
C GLU A 45 5.93 16.25 33.15
N TRP A 46 5.07 17.04 32.51
CA TRP A 46 3.84 17.55 33.06
C TRP A 46 2.63 17.10 32.27
N ASN A 47 1.49 16.99 32.93
CA ASN A 47 0.18 16.98 32.29
C ASN A 47 -0.73 17.98 32.99
N GLY A 48 -1.94 18.21 32.47
CA GLY A 48 -2.83 19.22 33.05
C GLY A 48 -3.16 18.95 34.51
N ASP A 49 -3.36 17.71 34.88
CA ASP A 49 -3.67 17.36 36.28
C ASP A 49 -2.49 17.59 37.25
N THR A 50 -1.28 17.23 36.81
CA THR A 50 -0.07 17.47 37.63
C THR A 50 0.25 18.95 37.78
N ILE A 51 0.07 19.76 36.72
CA ILE A 51 0.19 21.22 36.77
C ILE A 51 -0.87 21.82 37.68
N ALA A 52 -2.11 21.41 37.60
CA ALA A 52 -3.19 21.89 38.43
C ALA A 52 -2.92 21.57 39.90
N THR A 53 -2.50 20.33 40.19
CA THR A 53 -2.13 19.91 41.55
C THR A 53 -0.97 20.76 42.10
N PHE A 54 0.10 20.93 41.33
CA PHE A 54 1.23 21.77 41.69
C PHE A 54 0.80 23.20 42.03
N LEU A 55 -0.05 23.83 41.22
CA LEU A 55 -0.52 25.19 41.46
C LEU A 55 -1.45 25.28 42.66
N ILE A 56 -2.33 24.28 42.88
CA ILE A 56 -3.22 24.22 44.05
C ILE A 56 -2.41 24.18 45.36
N GLU A 57 -1.39 23.36 45.39
CA GLU A 57 -0.53 23.22 46.55
C GLU A 57 0.36 24.46 46.77
N ARG A 58 1.03 24.91 45.75
CA ARG A 58 2.05 25.98 45.85
C ARG A 58 1.45 27.36 46.12
N GLU A 59 0.26 27.62 45.60
CA GLU A 59 -0.45 28.86 45.79
C GLU A 59 -1.54 28.78 46.90
N ASN A 60 -1.66 27.64 47.52
CA ASN A 60 -2.62 27.41 48.60
C ASN A 60 -4.11 27.62 48.20
N LEU A 61 -4.40 27.34 46.92
CA LEU A 61 -5.74 27.57 46.29
C LEU A 61 -6.85 26.71 46.91
N ALA A 62 -6.49 25.65 47.63
CA ALA A 62 -7.45 24.82 48.34
C ALA A 62 -8.28 25.64 49.36
N ARG A 63 -7.71 26.73 49.92
CA ARG A 63 -8.44 27.68 50.80
C ARG A 63 -9.44 28.52 50.01
N ASP A 64 -9.10 28.93 48.82
CA ASP A 64 -9.93 29.75 47.96
C ASP A 64 -11.13 28.97 47.43
N PHE A 65 -10.98 27.66 47.25
CA PHE A 65 -12.07 26.78 46.89
C PHE A 65 -13.02 26.48 48.02
N GLY A 66 -12.67 26.82 49.27
CA GLY A 66 -13.54 26.64 50.43
C GLY A 66 -14.08 25.24 50.67
N GLY A 67 -13.39 24.21 50.19
CA GLY A 67 -13.80 22.80 50.21
C GLY A 67 -14.80 22.43 49.10
N ASP A 68 -15.09 23.35 48.15
CA ASP A 68 -15.99 23.06 47.02
C ASP A 68 -15.27 22.28 45.92
N ALA A 69 -15.55 20.98 45.85
CA ALA A 69 -15.02 20.07 44.82
C ALA A 69 -15.40 20.43 43.38
N ARG A 70 -16.41 21.29 43.19
CA ARG A 70 -16.82 21.77 41.87
C ARG A 70 -15.86 22.87 41.37
N SER A 71 -15.52 23.80 42.24
CA SER A 71 -14.56 24.88 41.93
C SER A 71 -13.16 24.32 41.60
N GLU A 72 -12.73 23.29 42.35
CA GLU A 72 -11.47 22.61 42.03
C GLU A 72 -11.51 21.90 40.67
N ARG A 73 -12.60 21.21 40.33
CA ARG A 73 -12.77 20.55 39.00
C ARG A 73 -12.78 21.57 37.85
N VAL A 74 -13.44 22.71 38.00
CA VAL A 74 -13.43 23.77 37.00
C VAL A 74 -12.03 24.32 36.79
N PHE A 75 -11.27 24.51 37.87
CA PHE A 75 -9.88 24.94 37.77
C PHE A 75 -9.00 23.92 37.02
N ARG A 76 -9.09 22.61 37.34
CA ARG A 76 -8.36 21.54 36.64
C ARG A 76 -8.70 21.49 35.16
N SER A 77 -9.99 21.56 34.82
CA SER A 77 -10.45 21.61 33.42
C SER A 77 -9.91 22.83 32.67
N SER A 78 -9.82 24.00 33.31
CA SER A 78 -9.28 25.20 32.68
C SER A 78 -7.78 25.10 32.36
N ILE A 79 -7.01 24.38 33.18
CA ILE A 79 -5.58 24.10 32.93
C ILE A 79 -5.44 23.14 31.73
N ASP A 80 -6.23 22.07 31.69
CA ASP A 80 -6.24 21.14 30.55
C ASP A 80 -6.64 21.82 29.23
N GLU A 81 -7.64 22.68 29.25
CA GLU A 81 -8.07 23.44 28.09
C GLU A 81 -6.98 24.41 27.62
N THR A 82 -6.32 25.11 28.54
CA THR A 82 -5.22 26.01 28.22
C THR A 82 -4.04 25.25 27.61
N LEU A 83 -3.66 24.10 28.15
CA LEU A 83 -2.59 23.26 27.58
C LEU A 83 -2.98 22.69 26.23
N ALA A 84 -4.23 22.26 26.04
CA ALA A 84 -4.69 21.77 24.75
C ALA A 84 -4.65 22.88 23.70
N HIS A 85 -5.01 24.12 24.06
CA HIS A 85 -4.92 25.28 23.20
C HIS A 85 -3.48 25.62 22.87
N ALA A 86 -2.59 25.65 23.85
CA ALA A 86 -1.15 25.88 23.64
C ALA A 86 -0.52 24.82 22.72
N ARG A 87 -0.89 23.55 22.89
CA ARG A 87 -0.49 22.44 22.00
C ARG A 87 -0.99 22.66 20.57
N SER A 88 -2.25 23.03 20.38
CA SER A 88 -2.85 23.23 19.06
C SER A 88 -2.24 24.40 18.30
N LYS A 89 -1.75 25.42 19.00
CA LYS A 89 -1.08 26.59 18.44
C LYS A 89 0.44 26.45 18.36
N ASN A 90 1.02 25.37 18.88
CA ASN A 90 2.48 25.22 19.01
C ASN A 90 3.14 26.38 19.74
N GLU A 91 2.63 26.71 20.91
CA GLU A 91 3.20 27.77 21.72
C GLU A 91 4.64 27.45 22.13
N HIS A 92 5.55 28.40 21.94
CA HIS A 92 7.01 28.20 22.11
C HIS A 92 7.47 27.84 23.51
N PHE A 93 6.62 28.01 24.52
CA PHE A 93 6.93 27.72 25.91
C PHE A 93 6.65 26.27 26.32
N ILE A 94 6.09 25.42 25.44
CA ILE A 94 5.87 24.02 25.72
C ILE A 94 6.57 23.14 24.71
N GLU A 95 7.02 21.97 25.15
CA GLU A 95 7.49 20.87 24.35
C GLU A 95 6.56 19.68 24.57
N VAL A 96 6.11 19.06 23.49
CA VAL A 96 5.13 17.99 23.58
C VAL A 96 5.83 16.65 23.38
N GLU A 97 5.76 15.79 24.39
CA GLU A 97 6.29 14.46 24.34
C GLU A 97 5.19 13.43 24.70
N ASN A 98 4.67 12.73 23.69
CA ASN A 98 3.55 11.79 23.85
C ASN A 98 2.31 12.42 24.50
N LYS A 99 2.00 12.03 25.75
CA LYS A 99 0.90 12.57 26.56
C LYS A 99 1.30 13.70 27.48
N TYR A 100 2.59 13.92 27.66
CA TYR A 100 3.16 14.88 28.58
C TYR A 100 3.67 16.12 27.84
N VAL A 101 3.90 17.16 28.61
CA VAL A 101 4.53 18.39 28.13
C VAL A 101 5.67 18.75 29.07
N ARG A 102 6.76 19.23 28.51
CA ARG A 102 7.82 19.92 29.28
C ARG A 102 7.59 21.43 29.13
N ILE A 103 7.62 22.13 30.24
CA ILE A 103 7.52 23.61 30.27
C ILE A 103 8.92 24.18 30.10
N ARG A 104 9.13 24.98 29.05
CA ARG A 104 10.44 25.60 28.77
C ARG A 104 10.69 26.82 29.62
N SER A 105 11.94 27.00 29.98
CA SER A 105 12.38 28.19 30.71
C SER A 105 12.20 29.48 29.89
N PRO A 106 12.15 30.65 30.49
CA PRO A 106 12.08 31.92 29.80
C PRO A 106 13.20 32.11 28.78
N SER A 107 14.44 31.70 29.09
CA SER A 107 15.58 31.80 28.20
C SER A 107 15.45 30.88 26.94
N GLU A 108 15.04 29.62 27.13
CA GLU A 108 14.76 28.69 26.00
C GLU A 108 13.62 29.20 25.13
N THR A 109 12.55 29.67 25.76
CA THR A 109 11.39 30.22 25.04
C THR A 109 11.76 31.46 24.21
N GLU A 110 12.57 32.39 24.74
CA GLU A 110 13.01 33.57 24.04
C GLU A 110 13.96 33.24 22.89
N GLN A 111 14.86 32.30 23.12
CA GLN A 111 15.78 31.79 22.10
C GLN A 111 15.03 31.18 20.91
N ILE A 112 14.00 30.38 21.19
CA ILE A 112 13.15 29.79 20.15
C ILE A 112 12.38 30.88 19.40
N LYS A 113 11.78 31.85 20.11
CA LYS A 113 11.06 32.95 19.48
C LYS A 113 11.96 33.74 18.55
N SER A 114 13.17 34.03 18.97
CA SER A 114 14.16 34.75 18.14
C SER A 114 14.48 33.94 16.88
N SER A 115 14.73 32.64 17.02
CA SER A 115 15.02 31.79 15.87
C SER A 115 13.85 31.70 14.90
N VAL A 116 12.61 31.60 15.41
CA VAL A 116 11.39 31.63 14.56
C VAL A 116 11.29 32.95 13.79
N LEU A 117 11.49 34.08 14.47
CA LEU A 117 11.43 35.41 13.82
C LEU A 117 12.48 35.53 12.73
N ASP A 118 13.69 35.02 12.95
CA ASP A 118 14.76 35.02 11.95
C ASP A 118 14.38 34.20 10.71
N TRP A 119 13.82 33.01 10.92
CA TRP A 119 13.36 32.16 9.81
C TRP A 119 12.13 32.73 9.10
N GLN A 120 11.19 33.34 9.82
CA GLN A 120 10.04 34.02 9.25
C GLN A 120 10.48 35.24 8.42
N ALA A 121 11.45 36.01 8.91
CA ALA A 121 12.03 37.11 8.14
C ALA A 121 12.68 36.59 6.85
N PHE A 122 13.45 35.53 6.93
CA PHE A 122 14.05 34.88 5.77
C PHE A 122 12.99 34.43 4.75
N THR A 123 11.95 33.72 5.17
CA THR A 123 10.88 33.22 4.28
C THR A 123 10.05 34.38 3.71
N THR A 124 9.80 35.44 4.47
CA THR A 124 9.08 36.61 3.99
C THR A 124 9.86 37.33 2.91
N VAL A 125 11.18 37.50 3.09
CA VAL A 125 12.06 38.09 2.07
C VAL A 125 12.08 37.21 0.80
N HIS A 126 12.17 35.92 0.96
CA HIS A 126 12.10 35.00 -0.16
C HIS A 126 10.75 35.02 -0.86
N ALA A 127 9.67 35.13 -0.11
CA ALA A 127 8.32 35.24 -0.64
C ALA A 127 8.15 36.54 -1.48
N SER A 128 8.64 37.63 -1.00
CA SER A 128 8.55 38.94 -1.73
C SER A 128 9.41 38.99 -2.99
N LYS A 129 10.61 38.42 -2.95
CA LYS A 129 11.51 38.30 -4.11
C LYS A 129 10.99 37.21 -5.07
N GLY A 130 10.32 36.20 -4.55
CA GLY A 130 9.79 35.11 -5.31
C GLY A 130 8.58 35.40 -6.17
N SER A 131 7.79 36.45 -5.81
CA SER A 131 6.62 36.81 -6.61
C SER A 131 6.99 37.30 -8.03
N ALA A 132 8.21 37.79 -8.22
CA ALA A 132 8.69 38.24 -9.53
C ALA A 132 9.48 37.20 -10.36
N GLY A 133 9.96 36.13 -9.77
CA GLY A 133 10.87 35.23 -10.49
C GLY A 133 10.92 33.77 -10.03
N LEU A 134 10.39 33.40 -8.85
CA LEU A 134 10.46 32.05 -8.30
C LEU A 134 9.17 31.27 -8.46
N HIS A 135 8.08 31.90 -8.85
CA HIS A 135 6.80 31.21 -9.10
C HIS A 135 6.96 30.17 -10.19
N GLY A 136 6.62 28.95 -9.84
CA GLY A 136 6.48 27.86 -10.77
C GLY A 136 7.76 27.33 -11.40
N ARG A 137 8.90 27.52 -10.78
CA ARG A 137 10.14 26.96 -11.32
C ARG A 137 10.76 25.95 -10.38
N PRO A 138 11.31 24.84 -10.94
CA PRO A 138 12.09 23.90 -10.15
C PRO A 138 13.18 24.64 -9.38
N ALA A 139 13.41 24.22 -8.14
CA ALA A 139 14.44 24.81 -7.32
C ALA A 139 15.82 24.55 -7.94
N LEU A 140 16.72 25.42 -7.65
CA LEU A 140 18.16 25.27 -7.52
C LEU A 140 18.87 24.32 -8.52
N ASN A 141 18.69 24.50 -9.80
CA ASN A 141 19.58 23.92 -10.80
C ASN A 141 20.43 25.01 -11.47
N ALA A 142 21.42 24.61 -12.25
CA ALA A 142 22.28 25.55 -12.96
C ALA A 142 21.50 26.56 -13.85
N LYS A 143 20.31 26.19 -14.34
CA LYS A 143 19.42 27.06 -15.12
C LYS A 143 18.79 28.18 -14.30
N ASN A 144 18.59 27.94 -13.00
CA ASN A 144 18.02 28.93 -12.07
C ASN A 144 19.08 29.69 -11.26
N ALA A 145 20.36 29.49 -11.56
CA ALA A 145 21.46 30.15 -10.90
C ALA A 145 21.33 31.69 -10.88
N HIS A 146 20.72 32.28 -11.91
CA HIS A 146 20.44 33.73 -11.97
C HIS A 146 19.42 34.18 -10.90
N LEU A 147 18.54 33.31 -10.44
CA LEU A 147 17.61 33.61 -9.35
C LEU A 147 18.31 33.60 -8.00
N HIS A 148 19.35 32.75 -7.85
CA HIS A 148 20.22 32.74 -6.68
C HIS A 148 21.07 34.00 -6.60
N ALA A 149 21.52 34.54 -7.72
CA ALA A 149 22.30 35.78 -7.75
C ALA A 149 21.54 36.98 -7.19
N SER A 150 20.21 36.91 -7.07
CA SER A 150 19.40 37.96 -6.45
C SER A 150 19.25 37.81 -4.94
N MET A 151 19.73 36.71 -4.33
CA MET A 151 19.69 36.45 -2.91
C MET A 151 20.90 37.01 -2.22
N SER A 152 20.75 37.51 -0.98
CA SER A 152 21.89 37.87 -0.16
C SER A 152 22.72 36.65 0.20
N HIS A 153 24.01 36.88 0.49
CA HIS A 153 24.88 35.76 0.90
C HIS A 153 24.34 35.03 2.15
N GLY A 154 23.87 35.78 3.15
CA GLY A 154 23.28 35.19 4.36
C GLY A 154 21.96 34.40 4.08
N ASP A 155 21.18 34.83 3.08
CA ASP A 155 19.99 34.07 2.68
C ASP A 155 20.34 32.73 1.99
N MET A 156 21.42 32.70 1.23
CA MET A 156 21.93 31.49 0.59
C MET A 156 22.45 30.49 1.62
N GLU A 157 23.18 30.97 2.62
CA GLU A 157 23.68 30.13 3.72
C GLU A 157 22.54 29.52 4.53
N ARG A 158 21.52 30.32 4.90
CA ARG A 158 20.32 29.82 5.60
C ARG A 158 19.54 28.77 4.77
N TYR A 159 19.49 28.99 3.48
CA TYR A 159 18.81 28.06 2.59
C TYR A 159 19.55 26.73 2.48
N ALA A 160 20.87 26.76 2.34
CA ALA A 160 21.72 25.58 2.34
C ALA A 160 21.60 24.80 3.66
N LEU A 161 21.58 25.52 4.78
CA LEU A 161 21.39 24.94 6.10
C LEU A 161 20.02 24.25 6.23
N LEU A 162 18.95 24.86 5.70
CA LEU A 162 17.63 24.21 5.68
C LEU A 162 17.64 22.91 4.89
N GLU A 163 18.31 22.88 3.74
CA GLU A 163 18.48 21.66 2.95
C GLU A 163 19.27 20.59 3.71
N ASP A 164 20.35 20.96 4.41
CA ASP A 164 21.16 20.04 5.23
C ASP A 164 20.35 19.45 6.38
N VAL A 165 19.57 20.28 7.09
CA VAL A 165 18.65 19.81 8.14
C VAL A 165 17.66 18.80 7.62
N TRP A 166 17.10 19.02 6.44
CA TRP A 166 16.14 18.10 5.86
C TRP A 166 16.77 16.81 5.32
N LEU A 167 17.98 16.86 4.81
CA LEU A 167 18.74 15.66 4.46
C LEU A 167 19.00 14.79 5.70
N ALA A 168 19.48 15.39 6.78
CA ALA A 168 19.67 14.70 8.04
C ALA A 168 18.35 14.13 8.61
N HIS A 169 17.26 14.91 8.52
CA HIS A 169 15.94 14.44 8.94
C HIS A 169 15.45 13.24 8.14
N LEU A 170 15.60 13.23 6.82
CA LEU A 170 15.22 12.13 5.96
C LEU A 170 16.10 10.89 6.18
N GLY A 171 17.40 11.09 6.38
CA GLY A 171 18.36 10.01 6.65
C GLY A 171 18.27 9.42 8.06
N GLY A 172 17.59 10.08 8.98
CA GLY A 172 17.56 9.64 10.39
C GLY A 172 18.79 10.04 11.18
N GLU A 173 19.61 10.90 10.61
CA GLU A 173 20.84 11.40 11.18
C GLU A 173 20.62 12.56 12.15
N ASP A 174 21.63 12.89 12.93
CA ASP A 174 21.62 14.08 13.78
C ASP A 174 21.66 15.36 12.95
N TYR A 175 21.02 16.41 13.47
CA TYR A 175 21.01 17.69 12.75
C TYR A 175 22.42 18.31 12.76
N PRO A 176 22.77 19.09 11.70
CA PRO A 176 24.06 19.75 11.62
C PRO A 176 24.36 20.65 12.84
N ASP A 177 25.61 20.68 13.29
CA ASP A 177 26.07 21.47 14.45
C ASP A 177 25.79 22.97 14.31
N SER A 178 25.66 23.49 13.09
CA SER A 178 25.26 24.88 12.81
C SER A 178 23.85 25.23 13.29
N PHE A 179 23.07 24.22 13.68
CA PHE A 179 21.77 24.37 14.37
C PHE A 179 21.90 24.33 15.90
N SER A 180 23.11 24.39 16.41
CA SER A 180 23.50 24.20 17.82
C SER A 180 23.02 25.28 18.81
N LEU A 181 22.35 26.31 18.33
CA LEU A 181 21.67 27.28 19.19
C LEU A 181 20.43 26.74 19.90
N LEU A 182 19.91 25.63 19.44
CA LEU A 182 18.77 24.94 20.02
C LEU A 182 19.25 23.55 20.44
N SER A 183 18.90 23.09 21.64
CA SER A 183 19.22 21.72 22.03
C SER A 183 18.61 20.76 21.01
N ASP A 184 19.28 19.65 20.69
CA ASP A 184 18.82 18.66 19.70
C ASP A 184 17.37 18.25 19.91
N GLU A 185 16.94 18.17 21.15
CA GLU A 185 15.59 17.80 21.57
C GLU A 185 14.59 18.93 21.24
N VAL A 186 14.97 20.18 21.44
CA VAL A 186 14.16 21.35 21.11
C VAL A 186 14.03 21.50 19.59
N VAL A 187 15.12 21.29 18.86
CA VAL A 187 15.09 21.31 17.39
C VAL A 187 14.23 20.17 16.85
N ARG A 188 14.32 18.97 17.43
CA ARG A 188 13.50 17.84 16.99
C ARG A 188 12.01 18.05 17.24
N SER A 189 11.63 18.54 18.39
CA SER A 189 10.23 18.76 18.71
C SER A 189 9.65 19.99 18.01
N TRP A 190 10.40 21.08 18.03
CA TRP A 190 10.02 22.36 17.42
C TRP A 190 10.22 22.34 15.90
N GLY A 191 11.30 21.78 15.43
CA GLY A 191 11.59 21.61 14.01
C GLY A 191 10.53 20.84 13.25
N LYS A 192 9.87 19.87 13.88
CA LYS A 192 8.73 19.19 13.25
C LYS A 192 7.57 20.13 12.94
N PHE A 193 7.37 21.19 13.69
CA PHE A 193 6.23 22.07 13.48
C PHE A 193 6.60 23.32 12.67
N ASP A 194 7.66 24.00 13.00
CA ASP A 194 7.96 25.28 12.39
C ASP A 194 8.91 25.21 11.20
N LEU A 195 9.98 24.41 11.27
CA LEU A 195 10.82 24.12 10.10
C LEU A 195 10.04 23.38 9.02
N VAL A 196 9.15 22.47 9.42
CA VAL A 196 8.25 21.75 8.53
C VAL A 196 7.29 22.71 7.82
N SER A 197 6.71 23.65 8.56
CA SER A 197 5.81 24.67 7.98
C SER A 197 6.56 25.63 7.04
N GLU A 198 7.74 26.06 7.41
CA GLU A 198 8.59 26.92 6.60
C GLU A 198 9.08 26.20 5.34
N ALA A 199 9.56 24.98 5.47
CA ALA A 199 9.96 24.17 4.33
C ALA A 199 8.79 23.95 3.35
N ARG A 200 7.60 23.63 3.87
CA ARG A 200 6.39 23.53 3.04
C ARG A 200 6.03 24.83 2.35
N PHE A 201 6.16 25.96 3.05
CA PHE A 201 5.89 27.27 2.47
C PHE A 201 6.87 27.58 1.33
N ILE A 202 8.16 27.35 1.55
CA ILE A 202 9.21 27.55 0.53
C ILE A 202 8.99 26.61 -0.66
N ALA A 203 8.74 25.32 -0.40
CA ALA A 203 8.50 24.33 -1.44
C ALA A 203 7.25 24.67 -2.28
N ASN A 204 6.15 25.04 -1.64
CA ASN A 204 4.92 25.45 -2.34
C ASN A 204 5.15 26.68 -3.22
N ARG A 205 5.93 27.67 -2.73
CA ARG A 205 6.25 28.88 -3.48
C ARG A 205 7.14 28.58 -4.68
N ARG A 206 8.09 27.65 -4.53
CA ARG A 206 9.06 27.35 -5.58
C ARG A 206 8.53 26.42 -6.65
N SER A 207 7.75 25.45 -6.25
CA SER A 207 7.17 24.46 -7.17
C SER A 207 5.85 24.90 -7.79
N GLY A 208 5.21 25.97 -7.26
CA GLY A 208 3.83 26.33 -7.62
C GLY A 208 2.77 25.34 -7.13
N LEU A 209 3.18 24.25 -6.49
CA LEU A 209 2.32 23.16 -6.01
C LEU A 209 1.96 23.36 -4.54
N ARG A 210 0.84 22.75 -4.11
CA ARG A 210 0.43 22.69 -2.71
C ARG A 210 0.73 21.31 -2.15
N PHE A 211 1.69 21.24 -1.24
CA PHE A 211 1.99 20.03 -0.51
C PHE A 211 1.23 20.03 0.82
N ARG A 212 0.75 18.89 1.24
CA ARG A 212 0.10 18.73 2.54
C ARG A 212 1.10 18.64 3.66
N ASP A 213 2.16 17.88 3.42
CA ASP A 213 3.21 17.62 4.37
C ASP A 213 4.52 18.27 3.92
N ALA A 214 5.31 18.71 4.87
CA ALA A 214 6.57 19.40 4.60
C ALA A 214 7.67 18.42 4.17
N GLU A 215 7.66 17.22 4.71
CA GLU A 215 8.68 16.20 4.43
C GLU A 215 8.73 15.84 2.93
N PRO A 216 7.60 15.52 2.26
CA PRO A 216 7.56 15.35 0.82
C PRO A 216 8.00 16.60 0.06
N SER A 217 7.66 17.77 0.56
CA SER A 217 8.02 19.04 -0.08
C SER A 217 9.53 19.27 -0.10
N MET A 218 10.19 18.97 1.01
CA MET A 218 11.65 19.10 1.12
C MET A 218 12.37 18.02 0.32
N ALA A 219 11.90 16.79 0.35
CA ALA A 219 12.44 15.73 -0.47
C ALA A 219 12.41 16.09 -1.96
N LEU A 220 11.30 16.68 -2.41
CA LEU A 220 11.20 17.20 -3.77
C LEU A 220 12.21 18.31 -4.07
N LEU A 221 12.35 19.28 -3.19
CA LEU A 221 13.32 20.36 -3.35
C LEU A 221 14.75 19.82 -3.44
N LEU A 222 15.09 18.85 -2.60
CA LEU A 222 16.43 18.23 -2.60
C LEU A 222 16.68 17.46 -3.90
N VAL A 223 15.66 16.77 -4.43
CA VAL A 223 15.77 16.10 -5.74
C VAL A 223 15.90 17.13 -6.87
N GLN A 224 15.11 18.20 -6.85
CA GLN A 224 15.18 19.26 -7.87
C GLN A 224 16.47 20.05 -7.83
N SER A 225 17.07 20.21 -6.66
CA SER A 225 18.37 20.89 -6.51
C SER A 225 19.58 20.00 -6.83
N GLY A 226 19.34 18.71 -7.08
CA GLY A 226 20.40 17.73 -7.35
C GLY A 226 21.20 17.31 -6.11
N ARG A 227 20.73 17.65 -4.90
CA ARG A 227 21.36 17.24 -3.62
C ARG A 227 20.92 15.84 -3.17
N LEU A 228 19.81 15.36 -3.69
CA LEU A 228 19.28 14.02 -3.45
C LEU A 228 18.95 13.38 -4.79
N ASN A 229 19.50 12.19 -5.07
CA ASN A 229 19.13 11.45 -6.27
C ASN A 229 17.86 10.62 -6.06
N ALA A 230 17.26 10.14 -7.14
CA ALA A 230 16.00 9.41 -7.09
C ALA A 230 16.14 8.09 -6.31
N ARG A 231 17.25 7.37 -6.48
CA ARG A 231 17.53 6.13 -5.72
C ARG A 231 17.58 6.40 -4.23
N THR A 232 18.37 7.36 -3.79
CA THR A 232 18.50 7.70 -2.37
C THR A 232 17.15 8.10 -1.76
N LEU A 233 16.32 8.84 -2.51
CA LEU A 233 14.98 9.18 -2.02
C LEU A 233 14.09 7.95 -1.82
N LEU A 234 14.12 7.02 -2.79
CA LEU A 234 13.34 5.77 -2.70
C LEU A 234 13.87 4.88 -1.58
N ASP A 235 15.20 4.78 -1.41
CA ASP A 235 15.83 4.03 -0.30
C ASP A 235 15.46 4.64 1.06
N LEU A 236 15.57 5.96 1.22
CA LEU A 236 15.17 6.66 2.45
C LEU A 236 13.69 6.46 2.77
N ARG A 237 12.84 6.44 1.74
CA ARG A 237 11.41 6.17 1.92
C ARG A 237 11.18 4.74 2.39
N LEU A 238 11.93 3.78 1.85
CA LEU A 238 11.88 2.37 2.23
C LEU A 238 12.35 2.17 3.68
N GLU A 239 13.42 2.84 4.08
CA GLU A 239 14.01 2.72 5.41
C GLU A 239 13.34 3.59 6.47
N ASN A 240 12.51 4.57 6.07
CA ASN A 240 11.96 5.56 6.96
C ASN A 240 10.98 4.97 7.98
N LYS A 241 11.53 4.63 9.16
CA LYS A 241 10.82 4.08 10.32
C LYS A 241 10.08 5.16 11.13
N ARG A 242 10.22 6.46 10.80
CA ARG A 242 9.89 7.60 11.67
C ARG A 242 8.41 7.86 11.90
N LYS A 243 7.51 7.37 11.06
CA LYS A 243 6.06 7.56 11.26
C LYS A 243 5.37 6.37 11.93
N GLY A 244 6.06 5.64 12.81
CA GLY A 244 5.54 4.42 13.42
C GLY A 244 5.31 3.30 12.40
N GLY A 245 5.85 3.49 11.21
CA GLY A 245 5.86 2.52 10.14
C GLY A 245 6.89 1.45 10.44
N TRP A 246 6.43 0.34 10.96
CA TRP A 246 7.23 -0.86 10.97
C TRP A 246 7.50 -1.27 9.51
N ASN A 247 8.78 -1.41 9.13
CA ASN A 247 9.14 -2.03 7.87
C ASN A 247 9.24 -3.55 8.08
N PRO A 248 8.23 -4.34 7.69
CA PRO A 248 8.25 -5.79 7.85
C PRO A 248 9.24 -6.47 6.89
N PHE A 249 9.77 -5.73 5.92
CA PHE A 249 10.67 -6.24 4.89
C PHE A 249 11.99 -5.48 4.94
N PRO A 250 12.90 -5.83 5.88
CA PRO A 250 14.23 -5.21 5.91
C PRO A 250 14.94 -5.47 4.58
N SER A 251 15.52 -4.42 4.02
CA SER A 251 16.22 -4.45 2.71
C SER A 251 17.47 -5.33 2.75
N THR A 252 18.04 -5.53 3.94
CA THR A 252 19.24 -6.33 4.14
C THR A 252 18.96 -7.57 4.98
N TYR A 253 19.79 -8.57 4.85
CA TYR A 253 19.83 -9.73 5.73
C TYR A 253 20.84 -9.54 6.86
N ASP A 254 20.56 -10.17 8.00
CA ASP A 254 21.55 -10.33 9.05
C ASP A 254 22.76 -11.10 8.50
N GLN A 255 23.97 -10.66 8.85
CA GLN A 255 25.22 -11.25 8.35
C GLN A 255 25.31 -12.75 8.67
N THR A 256 24.82 -13.16 9.83
CA THR A 256 24.82 -14.58 10.23
C THR A 256 23.91 -15.44 9.36
N LEU A 257 22.84 -14.86 8.80
CA LEU A 257 21.94 -15.54 7.88
C LEU A 257 22.57 -15.70 6.50
N VAL A 258 23.28 -14.67 6.01
CA VAL A 258 24.04 -14.74 4.75
C VAL A 258 25.09 -15.82 4.84
N GLU A 259 25.89 -15.84 5.93
CA GLU A 259 26.89 -16.88 6.17
C GLU A 259 26.30 -18.29 6.28
N ALA A 260 25.07 -18.42 6.84
CA ALA A 260 24.38 -19.71 6.90
C ALA A 260 23.99 -20.20 5.49
N ALA A 261 23.55 -19.30 4.62
CA ALA A 261 23.28 -19.64 3.22
C ALA A 261 24.56 -19.98 2.42
N ASP A 262 25.64 -19.24 2.64
CA ASP A 262 26.91 -19.42 1.94
C ASP A 262 27.59 -20.74 2.31
N ARG A 263 27.31 -21.31 3.49
CA ARG A 263 27.81 -22.62 3.93
C ARG A 263 27.07 -23.81 3.36
N LEU A 264 25.93 -23.57 2.66
CA LEU A 264 25.23 -24.67 2.01
C LEU A 264 26.09 -25.30 0.91
N PRO A 265 26.13 -26.64 0.84
CA PRO A 265 26.97 -27.33 -0.13
C PRO A 265 26.47 -27.14 -1.56
N GLU A 266 27.37 -27.21 -2.51
CA GLU A 266 27.02 -27.36 -3.92
C GLU A 266 26.26 -28.67 -4.16
N LEU A 267 25.41 -28.69 -5.16
CA LEU A 267 24.65 -29.85 -5.52
C LEU A 267 25.53 -30.92 -6.20
N ASP A 268 25.38 -32.14 -5.73
CA ASP A 268 25.87 -33.35 -6.43
C ASP A 268 24.61 -34.09 -6.97
N GLY A 269 24.28 -33.86 -8.24
CA GLY A 269 23.08 -34.41 -8.87
C GLY A 269 23.07 -35.93 -8.92
N ASP A 270 24.21 -36.57 -9.19
CA ASP A 270 24.32 -38.05 -9.28
C ASP A 270 24.13 -38.72 -7.92
N LYS A 271 24.59 -38.08 -6.85
CA LYS A 271 24.37 -38.54 -5.49
C LYS A 271 22.87 -38.46 -5.13
N GLU A 272 22.21 -37.38 -5.50
CA GLU A 272 20.79 -37.20 -5.25
C GLU A 272 19.92 -38.21 -6.02
N VAL A 273 20.24 -38.48 -7.29
CA VAL A 273 19.62 -39.55 -8.09
C VAL A 273 19.82 -40.92 -7.46
N SER A 274 21.08 -41.23 -7.05
CA SER A 274 21.40 -42.50 -6.42
C SER A 274 20.66 -42.71 -5.07
N ALA A 275 20.36 -41.61 -4.36
CA ALA A 275 19.63 -41.65 -3.11
C ALA A 275 18.14 -41.99 -3.30
N ARG A 276 17.42 -41.26 -4.14
CA ARG A 276 15.97 -41.49 -4.35
C ARG A 276 15.29 -40.62 -5.42
N ARG A 277 15.95 -39.61 -5.96
CA ARG A 277 15.34 -38.67 -6.90
C ARG A 277 15.28 -39.28 -8.30
N LYS A 278 14.21 -38.95 -9.06
CA LYS A 278 14.18 -39.29 -10.48
C LYS A 278 15.21 -38.49 -11.25
N ASP A 279 15.90 -39.15 -12.17
CA ASP A 279 16.74 -38.47 -13.15
C ASP A 279 15.89 -38.03 -14.35
N LEU A 280 15.59 -36.74 -14.43
CA LEU A 280 14.84 -36.10 -15.50
C LEU A 280 15.69 -35.11 -16.30
N ARG A 281 17.02 -35.19 -16.22
CA ARG A 281 17.96 -34.33 -16.96
C ARG A 281 17.87 -34.50 -18.48
N HIS A 282 17.34 -35.60 -18.95
CA HIS A 282 17.11 -35.89 -20.36
C HIS A 282 15.91 -35.12 -20.96
N LEU A 283 15.01 -34.59 -20.12
CA LEU A 283 13.85 -33.82 -20.58
C LEU A 283 14.27 -32.37 -20.92
N PRO A 284 13.84 -31.82 -22.08
CA PRO A 284 14.26 -30.51 -22.54
C PRO A 284 13.47 -29.39 -21.83
N PHE A 285 13.63 -29.26 -20.52
CA PHE A 285 13.04 -28.19 -19.74
C PHE A 285 13.53 -26.82 -20.19
N VAL A 286 12.64 -25.81 -20.16
CA VAL A 286 12.94 -24.41 -20.38
C VAL A 286 12.28 -23.56 -19.32
N THR A 287 12.90 -22.47 -18.90
CA THR A 287 12.23 -21.41 -18.15
C THR A 287 11.85 -20.27 -19.09
N ILE A 288 10.75 -19.57 -18.82
CA ILE A 288 10.28 -18.42 -19.61
C ILE A 288 9.86 -17.33 -18.63
N ASP A 289 10.69 -16.28 -18.50
CA ASP A 289 10.62 -15.26 -17.45
C ASP A 289 10.87 -13.85 -18.00
N PRO A 290 10.79 -12.79 -17.18
CA PRO A 290 11.31 -11.49 -17.56
C PRO A 290 12.82 -11.56 -17.87
N HIS A 291 13.29 -10.77 -18.82
CA HIS A 291 14.67 -10.81 -19.31
C HIS A 291 15.72 -10.54 -18.21
N ASP A 292 15.35 -9.85 -17.14
CA ASP A 292 16.18 -9.48 -15.99
C ASP A 292 16.00 -10.42 -14.77
N ALA A 293 15.22 -11.49 -14.91
CA ALA A 293 15.00 -12.49 -13.86
C ALA A 293 16.29 -13.26 -13.53
N LYS A 294 16.46 -13.60 -12.26
CA LYS A 294 17.57 -14.43 -11.74
C LYS A 294 17.07 -15.61 -10.89
N ASP A 295 15.89 -15.48 -10.35
CA ASP A 295 15.21 -16.40 -9.46
C ASP A 295 14.19 -17.24 -10.24
N PHE A 296 14.70 -18.16 -11.08
CA PHE A 296 13.88 -19.04 -11.92
C PHE A 296 13.22 -20.10 -11.05
N ASP A 297 11.94 -19.90 -10.73
CA ASP A 297 11.14 -20.80 -9.90
C ASP A 297 10.65 -22.02 -10.69
N ASP A 298 10.27 -21.87 -11.96
CA ASP A 298 9.59 -22.87 -12.76
C ASP A 298 10.21 -23.12 -14.14
N ALA A 299 10.16 -24.38 -14.56
CA ALA A 299 10.57 -24.81 -15.90
C ALA A 299 9.52 -25.77 -16.46
N ILE A 300 9.27 -25.68 -17.77
CA ILE A 300 8.22 -26.41 -18.46
C ILE A 300 8.77 -27.28 -19.62
N CYS A 301 8.08 -28.37 -19.87
CA CYS A 301 8.34 -29.24 -21.02
C CYS A 301 7.06 -29.98 -21.43
N LEU A 302 6.72 -29.97 -22.70
CA LEU A 302 5.62 -30.73 -23.27
C LEU A 302 6.15 -31.83 -24.17
N ILE A 303 5.85 -33.08 -23.87
CA ILE A 303 6.30 -34.23 -24.64
C ILE A 303 5.11 -35.11 -25.00
N GLU A 304 5.16 -35.66 -26.18
CA GLU A 304 4.25 -36.73 -26.65
C GLU A 304 5.03 -38.03 -26.82
N GLU A 305 4.71 -39.02 -26.00
CA GLU A 305 5.30 -40.35 -26.10
C GLU A 305 4.19 -41.40 -26.17
N ASN A 306 4.28 -42.29 -27.14
CA ASN A 306 3.28 -43.39 -27.36
C ASN A 306 1.83 -42.86 -27.46
N GLY A 307 1.63 -41.67 -28.03
CA GLY A 307 0.31 -41.07 -28.17
C GLY A 307 -0.24 -40.42 -26.88
N VAL A 308 0.56 -40.34 -25.84
CA VAL A 308 0.23 -39.62 -24.58
C VAL A 308 0.97 -38.31 -24.52
N ARG A 309 0.23 -37.21 -24.55
CA ARG A 309 0.80 -35.88 -24.29
C ARG A 309 0.97 -35.65 -22.78
N THR A 310 2.16 -35.28 -22.35
CA THR A 310 2.45 -35.00 -20.95
C THR A 310 3.10 -33.63 -20.81
N LEU A 311 2.45 -32.74 -20.05
CA LEU A 311 3.03 -31.48 -19.61
C LEU A 311 3.82 -31.73 -18.31
N TRP A 312 5.09 -31.52 -18.37
CA TRP A 312 5.99 -31.58 -17.22
C TRP A 312 6.26 -30.17 -16.71
N VAL A 313 6.00 -29.94 -15.44
CA VAL A 313 6.28 -28.66 -14.77
C VAL A 313 7.22 -28.96 -13.62
N ALA A 314 8.41 -28.40 -13.67
CA ALA A 314 9.44 -28.55 -12.66
C ALA A 314 9.54 -27.25 -11.85
N ILE A 315 9.48 -27.35 -10.53
CA ILE A 315 9.56 -26.22 -9.59
C ILE A 315 10.77 -26.38 -8.70
N ALA A 316 11.52 -25.31 -8.50
CA ALA A 316 12.69 -25.27 -7.65
C ALA A 316 12.46 -25.89 -6.27
N ASP A 317 13.26 -26.89 -5.88
CA ASP A 317 13.10 -27.58 -4.58
C ASP A 317 13.76 -26.82 -3.43
N VAL A 318 13.20 -25.67 -3.08
CA VAL A 318 13.66 -24.84 -1.95
C VAL A 318 13.60 -25.59 -0.63
N ALA A 319 12.63 -26.54 -0.48
CA ALA A 319 12.46 -27.32 0.74
C ALA A 319 13.65 -28.28 1.03
N HIS A 320 14.50 -28.52 0.05
CA HIS A 320 15.75 -29.28 0.26
C HIS A 320 16.79 -28.48 1.05
N TYR A 321 16.83 -27.17 0.86
CA TYR A 321 17.83 -26.29 1.49
C TYR A 321 17.29 -25.58 2.74
N VAL A 322 16.01 -25.23 2.74
CA VAL A 322 15.36 -24.49 3.82
C VAL A 322 14.53 -25.45 4.67
N HIS A 323 15.21 -26.08 5.64
CA HIS A 323 14.54 -27.01 6.55
C HIS A 323 13.69 -26.27 7.61
N PRO A 324 12.58 -26.88 8.05
CA PRO A 324 11.72 -26.29 9.09
C PRO A 324 12.52 -25.89 10.33
N ASP A 325 12.09 -24.80 10.96
CA ASP A 325 12.63 -24.26 12.22
C ASP A 325 14.12 -23.87 12.21
N THR A 326 14.77 -23.88 11.04
CA THR A 326 16.12 -23.31 10.88
C THR A 326 16.08 -21.79 10.87
N ARG A 327 17.24 -21.13 10.99
CA ARG A 327 17.35 -19.68 10.84
C ARG A 327 16.90 -19.20 9.48
N LEU A 328 17.22 -19.94 8.41
CA LEU A 328 16.76 -19.64 7.04
C LEU A 328 15.24 -19.71 6.94
N ASP A 329 14.64 -20.74 7.53
CA ASP A 329 13.20 -20.91 7.57
C ASP A 329 12.49 -19.80 8.37
N THR A 330 13.03 -19.47 9.54
CA THR A 330 12.50 -18.41 10.39
C THR A 330 12.51 -17.06 9.65
N ALA A 331 13.59 -16.75 8.94
CA ALA A 331 13.71 -15.53 8.16
C ALA A 331 12.76 -15.52 6.95
N ALA A 332 12.65 -16.63 6.21
CA ALA A 332 11.73 -16.78 5.09
C ALA A 332 10.27 -16.65 5.55
N ARG A 333 9.89 -17.32 6.65
CA ARG A 333 8.57 -17.22 7.25
C ARG A 333 8.24 -15.81 7.69
N SER A 334 9.17 -15.13 8.36
CA SER A 334 8.98 -13.74 8.80
C SER A 334 8.68 -12.80 7.63
N ARG A 335 9.37 -12.94 6.51
CA ARG A 335 9.14 -12.17 5.27
C ARG A 335 7.88 -12.62 4.54
N ALA A 336 7.60 -13.92 4.52
CA ALA A 336 6.50 -14.61 3.83
C ALA A 336 6.49 -14.47 2.30
N THR A 337 7.04 -13.39 1.74
CA THR A 337 7.11 -13.15 0.29
C THR A 337 8.27 -12.23 -0.07
N SER A 338 8.77 -12.34 -1.31
CA SER A 338 9.61 -11.30 -1.92
C SER A 338 8.79 -10.08 -2.27
N VAL A 339 9.42 -8.89 -2.29
CA VAL A 339 8.79 -7.61 -2.63
C VAL A 339 9.54 -6.97 -3.80
N TYR A 340 8.84 -6.67 -4.89
CA TYR A 340 9.41 -6.15 -6.14
C TYR A 340 9.14 -4.65 -6.25
N LEU A 341 10.18 -3.83 -6.02
CA LEU A 341 10.11 -2.38 -6.02
C LEU A 341 10.71 -1.79 -7.31
N PRO A 342 10.37 -0.55 -7.69
CA PRO A 342 10.89 0.07 -8.90
C PRO A 342 12.42 0.16 -8.99
N HIS A 343 13.10 0.22 -7.85
CA HIS A 343 14.55 0.44 -7.73
C HIS A 343 15.31 -0.74 -7.12
N THR A 344 14.61 -1.69 -6.51
CA THR A 344 15.24 -2.84 -5.84
C THR A 344 14.26 -3.99 -5.64
N VAL A 345 14.79 -5.17 -5.39
CA VAL A 345 14.01 -6.34 -4.95
C VAL A 345 14.42 -6.66 -3.51
N ILE A 346 13.43 -6.91 -2.66
CA ILE A 346 13.65 -7.44 -1.30
C ILE A 346 13.29 -8.92 -1.36
N PRO A 347 14.24 -9.81 -1.53
CA PRO A 347 13.94 -11.23 -1.70
C PRO A 347 13.55 -11.90 -0.38
N MET A 348 12.72 -12.95 -0.46
CA MET A 348 12.35 -13.78 0.69
C MET A 348 13.53 -14.58 1.23
N LEU A 349 14.37 -15.05 0.35
CA LEU A 349 15.56 -15.87 0.64
C LEU A 349 16.87 -15.12 0.34
N PRO A 350 17.97 -15.41 1.03
CA PRO A 350 19.28 -14.85 0.68
C PRO A 350 19.67 -15.15 -0.77
N PRO A 351 20.43 -14.24 -1.44
CA PRO A 351 20.78 -14.37 -2.87
C PRO A 351 21.46 -15.69 -3.24
N ARG A 352 22.25 -16.26 -2.33
CA ARG A 352 22.87 -17.58 -2.54
C ARG A 352 21.83 -18.68 -2.80
N LEU A 353 20.66 -18.58 -2.18
CA LEU A 353 19.53 -19.50 -2.41
C LEU A 353 18.68 -19.03 -3.58
N ALA A 354 18.23 -17.77 -3.56
CA ALA A 354 17.27 -17.26 -4.53
C ALA A 354 17.81 -17.22 -5.95
N ASP A 355 19.04 -16.72 -6.13
CA ASP A 355 19.63 -16.45 -7.46
C ASP A 355 20.57 -17.59 -7.93
N ASP A 356 20.88 -18.56 -7.06
CA ASP A 356 21.85 -19.59 -7.38
C ASP A 356 21.34 -21.01 -7.05
N LEU A 357 21.48 -21.52 -5.82
CA LEU A 357 21.24 -22.93 -5.49
C LEU A 357 19.83 -23.41 -5.87
N CYS A 358 18.80 -22.60 -5.64
CA CYS A 358 17.41 -22.95 -5.94
C CYS A 358 17.03 -22.59 -7.39
N SER A 359 17.59 -21.51 -7.92
CA SER A 359 17.24 -21.01 -9.25
C SER A 359 17.49 -22.05 -10.36
N LEU A 360 16.49 -22.34 -11.18
CA LEU A 360 16.53 -23.32 -12.28
C LEU A 360 17.34 -22.80 -13.48
N ARG A 361 18.62 -22.56 -13.27
CA ARG A 361 19.55 -22.02 -14.26
C ARG A 361 19.91 -23.05 -15.33
N ALA A 362 19.98 -22.61 -16.57
CA ALA A 362 20.32 -23.45 -17.71
C ALA A 362 21.72 -24.08 -17.60
N GLY A 363 21.85 -25.31 -18.07
CA GLY A 363 23.12 -26.04 -18.20
C GLY A 363 23.71 -26.60 -16.92
N VAL A 364 23.00 -26.47 -15.77
CA VAL A 364 23.45 -27.02 -14.47
C VAL A 364 22.39 -27.90 -13.86
N ASP A 365 22.83 -28.93 -13.12
CA ASP A 365 21.89 -29.79 -12.37
C ASP A 365 21.18 -28.99 -11.29
N ARG A 366 19.86 -29.18 -11.17
CA ARG A 366 19.04 -28.55 -10.15
C ARG A 366 18.05 -29.53 -9.56
N LEU A 367 17.78 -29.36 -8.27
CA LEU A 367 16.73 -30.11 -7.58
C LEU A 367 15.37 -29.48 -7.87
N ALA A 368 14.42 -30.30 -8.25
CA ALA A 368 13.07 -29.86 -8.54
C ALA A 368 12.02 -30.80 -7.94
N MET A 369 10.89 -30.20 -7.59
CA MET A 369 9.62 -30.90 -7.44
C MET A 369 8.92 -30.86 -8.79
N VAL A 370 8.68 -32.03 -9.39
CA VAL A 370 8.17 -32.10 -10.76
C VAL A 370 6.76 -32.67 -10.75
N VAL A 371 5.84 -31.99 -11.43
CA VAL A 371 4.47 -32.44 -11.66
C VAL A 371 4.32 -32.83 -13.13
N ALA A 372 3.91 -34.06 -13.39
CA ALA A 372 3.61 -34.58 -14.73
C ALA A 372 2.10 -34.66 -14.90
N MET A 373 1.55 -33.91 -15.82
CA MET A 373 0.11 -33.85 -16.13
C MET A 373 -0.15 -34.48 -17.50
N LYS A 374 -0.88 -35.59 -17.53
CA LYS A 374 -1.26 -36.27 -18.79
C LYS A 374 -2.50 -35.64 -19.36
N ILE A 375 -2.49 -35.39 -20.66
CA ILE A 375 -3.47 -34.59 -21.37
C ILE A 375 -4.14 -35.44 -22.46
N ASN A 376 -5.48 -35.51 -22.45
CA ASN A 376 -6.27 -36.21 -23.47
C ASN A 376 -6.41 -35.42 -24.78
N ALA A 377 -7.12 -35.98 -25.74
CA ALA A 377 -7.35 -35.36 -27.05
C ALA A 377 -8.22 -34.09 -26.96
N GLU A 378 -9.06 -33.98 -25.92
CA GLU A 378 -9.92 -32.82 -25.63
C GLU A 378 -9.19 -31.72 -24.86
N ASN A 379 -7.87 -31.87 -24.67
CA ASN A 379 -7.01 -30.97 -23.89
C ASN A 379 -7.38 -30.90 -22.38
N GLU A 380 -7.79 -32.05 -21.81
CA GLU A 380 -8.10 -32.14 -20.38
C GLU A 380 -7.04 -32.94 -19.64
N ILE A 381 -6.72 -32.52 -18.42
CA ILE A 381 -5.82 -33.26 -17.53
C ILE A 381 -6.62 -34.43 -16.95
N TYR A 382 -6.23 -35.67 -17.27
CA TYR A 382 -6.92 -36.88 -16.76
C TYR A 382 -6.11 -37.64 -15.71
N ASP A 383 -4.81 -37.38 -15.62
CA ASP A 383 -3.94 -37.99 -14.61
C ASP A 383 -2.80 -37.02 -14.28
N SER A 384 -2.40 -36.95 -13.00
CA SER A 384 -1.27 -36.17 -12.54
C SER A 384 -0.44 -36.91 -11.51
N SER A 385 0.87 -36.77 -11.57
CA SER A 385 1.81 -37.40 -10.65
C SER A 385 2.91 -36.41 -10.28
N ALA A 386 3.40 -36.51 -9.04
CA ALA A 386 4.45 -35.66 -8.55
C ALA A 386 5.72 -36.46 -8.20
N TYR A 387 6.88 -35.83 -8.34
CA TYR A 387 8.18 -36.47 -8.12
C TYR A 387 9.19 -35.49 -7.52
N GLU A 388 10.07 -36.02 -6.66
CA GLU A 388 11.36 -35.39 -6.38
C GLU A 388 12.34 -35.77 -7.51
N ALA A 389 12.96 -34.79 -8.16
CA ALA A 389 13.80 -35.03 -9.33
C ALA A 389 15.10 -34.21 -9.32
N VAL A 390 16.05 -34.67 -10.15
CA VAL A 390 17.15 -33.85 -10.65
C VAL A 390 16.85 -33.52 -12.10
N ILE A 391 16.92 -32.27 -12.45
CA ILE A 391 16.69 -31.75 -13.81
C ILE A 391 17.90 -30.95 -14.29
N GLN A 392 17.99 -30.75 -15.59
CA GLN A 392 18.87 -29.78 -16.20
C GLN A 392 18.07 -28.96 -17.20
N VAL A 393 17.96 -27.64 -16.95
CA VAL A 393 17.25 -26.72 -17.85
C VAL A 393 18.09 -26.51 -19.08
N ALA A 394 17.51 -26.65 -20.27
CA ALA A 394 18.21 -26.49 -21.53
C ALA A 394 18.48 -25.01 -21.86
N GLU A 395 17.53 -24.13 -21.51
CA GLU A 395 17.60 -22.70 -21.84
C GLU A 395 16.73 -21.87 -20.89
N ASN A 396 17.23 -20.70 -20.48
CA ASN A 396 16.44 -19.67 -19.82
C ASN A 396 16.06 -18.62 -20.88
N MET A 397 14.79 -18.40 -21.11
CA MET A 397 14.27 -17.53 -22.18
C MET A 397 13.51 -16.34 -21.61
N ALA A 398 13.52 -15.23 -22.34
CA ALA A 398 12.61 -14.13 -22.05
C ALA A 398 11.22 -14.39 -22.68
N TYR A 399 10.15 -13.79 -22.08
CA TYR A 399 8.79 -13.90 -22.63
C TYR A 399 8.73 -13.47 -24.10
N GLU A 400 9.45 -12.42 -24.45
CA GLU A 400 9.48 -11.85 -25.80
C GLU A 400 10.11 -12.83 -26.80
N ASP A 401 11.15 -13.56 -26.40
CA ASP A 401 11.84 -14.54 -27.25
C ASP A 401 11.01 -15.82 -27.47
N ALA A 402 10.11 -16.11 -26.55
CA ALA A 402 9.24 -17.29 -26.64
C ALA A 402 8.07 -17.09 -27.62
N LEU A 403 7.60 -15.85 -27.85
CA LEU A 403 6.40 -15.56 -28.65
C LEU A 403 6.48 -16.07 -30.09
N ASP A 404 7.60 -15.85 -30.74
CA ASP A 404 7.80 -16.23 -32.17
C ASP A 404 8.55 -17.56 -32.35
N ASN A 405 8.77 -18.30 -31.25
CA ASN A 405 9.53 -19.53 -31.29
C ASN A 405 8.63 -20.74 -31.59
N PRO A 406 8.79 -21.38 -32.77
CA PRO A 406 7.94 -22.49 -33.19
C PRO A 406 7.99 -23.72 -32.28
N ARG A 407 9.02 -23.83 -31.41
CA ARG A 407 9.15 -24.87 -30.39
C ARG A 407 7.98 -24.89 -29.41
N PHE A 408 7.35 -23.73 -29.14
CA PHE A 408 6.26 -23.59 -28.19
C PHE A 408 4.87 -23.60 -28.83
N ALA A 409 4.77 -23.80 -30.15
CA ALA A 409 3.48 -23.75 -30.86
C ALA A 409 2.41 -24.67 -30.25
N GLU A 410 2.77 -25.90 -29.87
CA GLU A 410 1.83 -26.85 -29.26
C GLU A 410 1.49 -26.45 -27.81
N MET A 411 2.42 -25.82 -27.06
CA MET A 411 2.17 -25.29 -25.72
C MET A 411 1.23 -24.09 -25.79
N PHE A 412 1.41 -23.17 -26.75
CA PHE A 412 0.48 -22.05 -27.00
C PHE A 412 -0.93 -22.56 -27.35
N LYS A 413 -1.04 -23.56 -28.22
CA LYS A 413 -2.34 -24.15 -28.57
C LYS A 413 -3.03 -24.75 -27.33
N LEU A 414 -2.27 -25.46 -26.49
CA LEU A 414 -2.78 -26.06 -25.28
C LEU A 414 -3.27 -24.98 -24.28
N ALA A 415 -2.46 -23.95 -24.05
CA ALA A 415 -2.83 -22.86 -23.16
C ALA A 415 -4.07 -22.09 -23.68
N THR A 416 -4.12 -21.81 -24.98
CA THR A 416 -5.30 -21.17 -25.61
C THR A 416 -6.55 -22.04 -25.48
N ALA A 417 -6.42 -23.37 -25.61
CA ALA A 417 -7.54 -24.27 -25.42
C ALA A 417 -8.03 -24.30 -23.97
N TRP A 418 -7.14 -24.20 -22.99
CA TRP A 418 -7.49 -24.08 -21.58
C TRP A 418 -8.19 -22.76 -21.29
N GLN A 419 -7.61 -21.64 -21.74
CA GLN A 419 -8.19 -20.29 -21.57
C GLN A 419 -9.60 -20.18 -22.19
N ALA A 420 -9.82 -20.83 -23.33
CA ALA A 420 -11.15 -20.84 -23.98
C ALA A 420 -12.22 -21.61 -23.16
N LYS A 421 -11.79 -22.52 -22.29
CA LYS A 421 -12.69 -23.25 -21.36
C LYS A 421 -12.82 -22.57 -19.99
N GLU A 422 -11.97 -21.60 -19.69
CA GLU A 422 -11.99 -20.90 -18.41
C GLU A 422 -13.22 -19.98 -18.30
N VAL A 423 -13.97 -20.18 -17.22
CA VAL A 423 -15.07 -19.29 -16.82
C VAL A 423 -14.51 -18.34 -15.78
N ARG A 424 -13.96 -17.20 -16.23
CA ARG A 424 -13.41 -16.16 -15.36
C ARG A 424 -13.60 -14.77 -15.97
N LEU A 425 -13.70 -13.76 -15.13
CA LEU A 425 -13.72 -12.38 -15.59
C LEU A 425 -12.39 -12.03 -16.29
N ASN A 426 -12.46 -11.57 -17.52
CA ASN A 426 -11.30 -11.13 -18.27
C ASN A 426 -11.10 -9.61 -18.08
N ILE A 427 -10.48 -9.23 -16.97
CA ILE A 427 -10.15 -7.84 -16.67
C ILE A 427 -8.69 -7.60 -17.07
N GLN A 428 -8.47 -7.23 -18.32
CA GLN A 428 -7.14 -6.86 -18.80
C GLN A 428 -6.86 -5.39 -18.47
N ASN A 429 -6.10 -5.17 -17.39
CA ASN A 429 -5.56 -3.86 -17.09
C ASN A 429 -4.05 -3.85 -17.40
N PRO A 430 -3.57 -2.82 -18.12
CA PRO A 430 -2.14 -2.65 -18.31
C PRO A 430 -1.47 -2.35 -16.94
N GLU A 431 -0.29 -2.88 -16.76
CA GLU A 431 0.52 -2.61 -15.59
C GLU A 431 1.51 -1.49 -15.87
N LEU A 432 1.40 -0.38 -15.12
CA LEU A 432 2.43 0.64 -15.10
C LEU A 432 3.65 0.14 -14.33
N ARG A 433 4.78 0.11 -15.01
CA ARG A 433 6.07 -0.31 -14.44
C ARG A 433 7.08 0.83 -14.49
N PRO A 434 7.12 1.68 -13.46
CA PRO A 434 8.25 2.58 -13.29
C PRO A 434 9.50 1.75 -12.93
N ARG A 435 10.57 1.98 -13.64
CA ARG A 435 11.88 1.37 -13.41
C ARG A 435 12.92 2.45 -13.24
N LEU A 436 13.78 2.30 -12.23
CA LEU A 436 14.91 3.18 -12.04
C LEU A 436 16.12 2.66 -12.81
N HIS A 437 16.63 3.47 -13.72
CA HIS A 437 17.85 3.22 -14.48
C HIS A 437 19.00 4.07 -13.90
N GLY A 438 20.01 3.41 -13.35
CA GLY A 438 21.05 4.07 -12.56
C GLY A 438 20.46 4.68 -11.28
N ASP A 439 20.90 5.87 -10.91
CA ASP A 439 20.49 6.52 -9.65
C ASP A 439 19.49 7.65 -9.86
N GLU A 440 19.25 8.06 -11.11
CA GLU A 440 18.50 9.27 -11.41
C GLU A 440 17.31 9.07 -12.35
N ASN A 441 17.45 8.20 -13.35
CA ASN A 441 16.49 8.15 -14.43
C ASN A 441 15.37 7.15 -14.12
N ILE A 442 14.14 7.62 -14.13
CA ILE A 442 12.95 6.78 -13.98
C ILE A 442 12.28 6.71 -15.36
N ARG A 443 12.11 5.50 -15.86
CA ARG A 443 11.33 5.22 -17.05
C ARG A 443 10.03 4.54 -16.65
N VAL A 444 8.92 4.99 -17.19
CA VAL A 444 7.60 4.40 -16.95
C VAL A 444 7.14 3.69 -18.21
N GLU A 445 7.01 2.39 -18.11
CA GLU A 445 6.53 1.53 -19.19
C GLU A 445 5.14 1.01 -18.84
N MET A 446 4.31 0.89 -19.88
CA MET A 446 3.02 0.22 -19.78
C MET A 446 3.18 -1.19 -20.34
N LYS A 447 2.99 -2.20 -19.49
CA LYS A 447 3.10 -3.60 -19.89
C LYS A 447 1.72 -4.24 -20.00
N TRP A 448 1.44 -4.78 -21.18
CA TRP A 448 0.27 -5.61 -21.42
C TRP A 448 0.62 -7.09 -21.26
N PRO A 449 -0.29 -7.92 -20.74
CA PRO A 449 -0.13 -9.37 -20.83
C PRO A 449 0.05 -9.80 -22.29
N ASN A 450 0.96 -10.72 -22.54
CA ASN A 450 1.16 -11.32 -23.85
C ASN A 450 0.91 -12.84 -23.82
N ASP A 451 0.84 -13.49 -24.97
CA ASP A 451 0.50 -14.91 -25.06
C ASP A 451 1.48 -15.81 -24.29
N ALA A 452 2.78 -15.42 -24.21
CA ALA A 452 3.76 -16.18 -23.46
C ALA A 452 3.53 -16.08 -21.93
N THR A 453 3.21 -14.89 -21.42
CA THR A 453 2.87 -14.72 -20.00
C THR A 453 1.59 -15.47 -19.64
N GLN A 454 0.58 -15.44 -20.53
CA GLN A 454 -0.68 -16.13 -20.34
C GLN A 454 -0.52 -17.67 -20.39
N MET A 455 0.36 -18.16 -21.28
CA MET A 455 0.69 -19.59 -21.36
C MET A 455 1.31 -20.09 -20.04
N ILE A 456 2.33 -19.41 -19.54
CA ILE A 456 2.98 -19.77 -18.27
C ILE A 456 1.95 -19.70 -17.13
N GLU A 457 1.14 -18.63 -17.05
CA GLU A 457 0.07 -18.50 -16.05
C GLU A 457 -0.87 -19.72 -16.08
N SER A 458 -1.36 -20.12 -17.25
CA SER A 458 -2.27 -21.25 -17.39
C SER A 458 -1.64 -22.56 -16.90
N PHE A 459 -0.35 -22.79 -17.21
CA PHE A 459 0.36 -24.00 -16.76
C PHE A 459 0.62 -23.99 -15.26
N MET A 460 0.94 -22.83 -14.67
CA MET A 460 1.12 -22.68 -13.24
C MET A 460 -0.20 -22.87 -12.47
N VAL A 461 -1.30 -22.31 -12.97
CA VAL A 461 -2.63 -22.49 -12.39
C VAL A 461 -3.03 -23.98 -12.40
N ALA A 462 -2.84 -24.67 -13.51
CA ALA A 462 -3.13 -26.10 -13.62
C ALA A 462 -2.28 -26.94 -12.66
N THR A 463 -1.00 -26.62 -12.54
CA THR A 463 -0.07 -27.28 -11.61
C THR A 463 -0.48 -27.09 -10.16
N ASN A 464 -0.78 -25.86 -9.77
CA ASN A 464 -1.24 -25.51 -8.42
C ASN A 464 -2.54 -26.25 -8.05
N ALA A 465 -3.50 -26.29 -8.97
CA ALA A 465 -4.75 -27.02 -8.77
C ALA A 465 -4.52 -28.55 -8.66
N SER A 466 -3.68 -29.12 -9.54
CA SER A 466 -3.33 -30.54 -9.50
C SER A 466 -2.70 -30.96 -8.18
N VAL A 467 -1.77 -30.17 -7.64
CA VAL A 467 -1.15 -30.42 -6.34
C VAL A 467 -2.16 -30.23 -5.21
N GLY A 468 -3.02 -29.23 -5.28
CA GLY A 468 -4.11 -29.02 -4.32
C GLY A 468 -5.02 -30.24 -4.21
N HIS A 469 -5.48 -30.76 -5.34
CA HIS A 469 -6.30 -31.98 -5.36
C HIS A 469 -5.54 -33.23 -4.87
N LEU A 470 -4.28 -33.39 -5.27
CA LEU A 470 -3.48 -34.55 -4.86
C LEU A 470 -3.31 -34.59 -3.34
N LEU A 471 -2.96 -33.47 -2.72
CA LEU A 471 -2.73 -33.39 -1.29
C LEU A 471 -4.02 -33.28 -0.49
N GLY A 472 -5.05 -32.64 -1.03
CA GLY A 472 -6.38 -32.57 -0.41
C GLY A 472 -7.00 -33.94 -0.22
N LYS A 473 -6.93 -34.81 -1.23
CA LYS A 473 -7.44 -36.19 -1.18
C LYS A 473 -6.84 -37.03 -0.05
N VAL A 474 -5.63 -36.71 0.40
CA VAL A 474 -4.95 -37.45 1.48
C VAL A 474 -4.99 -36.67 2.81
N GLY A 475 -5.80 -35.62 2.90
CA GLY A 475 -6.01 -34.84 4.13
C GLY A 475 -4.77 -34.10 4.62
N ALA A 476 -3.88 -33.67 3.72
CA ALA A 476 -2.71 -32.92 4.09
C ALA A 476 -3.10 -31.52 4.64
N PRO A 477 -2.51 -31.06 5.77
CA PRO A 477 -2.67 -29.69 6.22
C PRO A 477 -2.01 -28.70 5.23
N LEU A 478 -2.81 -27.91 4.52
CA LEU A 478 -2.34 -27.04 3.43
C LEU A 478 -2.69 -25.56 3.65
N PRO A 479 -1.81 -24.64 3.24
CA PRO A 479 -2.15 -23.24 3.12
C PRO A 479 -2.93 -23.02 1.82
N TRP A 480 -4.24 -23.31 1.86
CA TRP A 480 -5.13 -23.14 0.71
C TRP A 480 -5.14 -21.69 0.26
N ARG A 481 -5.08 -21.45 -1.03
CA ARG A 481 -5.24 -20.12 -1.61
C ARG A 481 -6.71 -19.90 -1.97
N CYS A 482 -7.41 -19.22 -1.08
CA CYS A 482 -8.86 -19.04 -1.15
C CYS A 482 -9.24 -17.70 -1.74
N HIS A 483 -10.32 -17.70 -2.53
CA HIS A 483 -10.98 -16.52 -3.03
C HIS A 483 -12.48 -16.73 -2.93
N THR A 484 -13.11 -16.02 -2.02
CA THR A 484 -14.55 -16.14 -1.76
C THR A 484 -15.39 -15.45 -2.84
N PRO A 485 -16.63 -15.86 -3.03
CA PRO A 485 -17.58 -15.14 -3.90
C PRO A 485 -17.80 -13.69 -3.46
N PRO A 486 -18.39 -12.85 -4.32
CA PRO A 486 -18.81 -11.51 -3.95
C PRO A 486 -19.72 -11.49 -2.72
N ASP A 487 -19.65 -10.43 -1.92
CA ASP A 487 -20.58 -10.19 -0.82
C ASP A 487 -21.95 -9.76 -1.35
N SER A 488 -23.02 -10.29 -0.75
CA SER A 488 -24.39 -10.01 -1.19
C SER A 488 -24.77 -8.53 -1.10
N VAL A 489 -24.28 -7.80 -0.08
CA VAL A 489 -24.53 -6.37 0.08
C VAL A 489 -23.83 -5.58 -1.04
N GLU A 490 -22.61 -5.95 -1.39
CA GLU A 490 -21.86 -5.31 -2.49
C GLU A 490 -22.53 -5.55 -3.85
N VAL A 491 -23.10 -6.75 -4.07
CA VAL A 491 -23.89 -7.07 -5.28
C VAL A 491 -25.16 -6.24 -5.34
N GLU A 492 -25.89 -6.11 -4.22
CA GLU A 492 -27.11 -5.28 -4.15
C GLU A 492 -26.80 -3.80 -4.44
N GLU A 493 -25.72 -3.26 -3.86
CA GLU A 493 -25.28 -1.90 -4.14
C GLU A 493 -24.92 -1.68 -5.61
N LEU A 494 -24.27 -2.66 -6.24
CA LEU A 494 -23.93 -2.56 -7.66
C LEU A 494 -25.18 -2.66 -8.54
N ASN A 495 -26.11 -3.57 -8.24
CA ASN A 495 -27.40 -3.68 -8.95
C ASN A 495 -28.17 -2.35 -8.88
N ALA A 496 -28.25 -1.71 -7.71
CA ALA A 496 -28.87 -0.39 -7.57
C ALA A 496 -28.20 0.67 -8.46
N LYS A 497 -26.86 0.65 -8.55
CA LYS A 497 -26.11 1.56 -9.44
C LYS A 497 -26.36 1.28 -10.92
N LEU A 498 -26.44 0.00 -11.33
CA LEU A 498 -26.73 -0.39 -12.71
C LEU A 498 -28.11 0.11 -13.14
N VAL A 499 -29.13 -0.05 -12.30
CA VAL A 499 -30.47 0.48 -12.54
C VAL A 499 -30.46 2.01 -12.68
N ALA A 500 -29.74 2.72 -11.78
CA ALA A 500 -29.62 4.18 -11.82
C ALA A 500 -28.89 4.68 -13.08
N LEU A 501 -27.99 3.89 -13.65
CA LEU A 501 -27.31 4.16 -14.92
C LEU A 501 -28.17 3.83 -16.16
N GLY A 502 -29.36 3.26 -15.98
CA GLY A 502 -30.21 2.78 -17.09
C GLY A 502 -29.63 1.55 -17.80
N VAL A 503 -28.84 0.77 -17.08
CA VAL A 503 -28.23 -0.47 -17.60
C VAL A 503 -29.15 -1.64 -17.23
N ASP A 504 -29.59 -2.38 -18.23
CA ASP A 504 -30.50 -3.54 -18.08
C ASP A 504 -29.70 -4.82 -17.79
N ILE A 505 -28.99 -4.81 -16.66
CA ILE A 505 -28.19 -5.93 -16.15
C ILE A 505 -28.56 -6.11 -14.69
N GLU A 506 -28.94 -7.30 -14.30
CA GLU A 506 -29.13 -7.69 -12.92
C GLU A 506 -28.15 -8.82 -12.57
N LEU A 507 -27.31 -8.57 -11.58
CA LEU A 507 -26.39 -9.59 -11.07
C LEU A 507 -27.13 -10.48 -10.06
N PRO A 508 -26.97 -11.81 -10.15
CA PRO A 508 -27.63 -12.72 -9.22
C PRO A 508 -27.09 -12.52 -7.80
N MET A 509 -27.96 -12.58 -6.82
CA MET A 509 -27.56 -12.63 -5.43
C MET A 509 -26.83 -13.95 -5.15
N PRO A 510 -25.64 -13.92 -4.55
CA PRO A 510 -24.93 -15.14 -4.21
C PRO A 510 -25.74 -15.98 -3.23
N SER A 511 -26.25 -17.11 -3.66
CA SER A 511 -26.84 -18.10 -2.76
C SER A 511 -25.70 -19.02 -2.30
N PHE A 512 -25.38 -18.97 -1.01
CA PHE A 512 -24.30 -19.76 -0.43
C PHE A 512 -24.74 -21.21 -0.24
N ARG A 513 -24.61 -22.04 -1.28
CA ARG A 513 -24.64 -23.49 -1.12
C ARG A 513 -23.19 -23.98 -1.08
N THR A 514 -22.77 -24.51 0.07
CA THR A 514 -21.49 -25.23 0.18
C THR A 514 -21.73 -26.72 -0.09
N HIS A 515 -20.72 -27.42 -0.60
CA HIS A 515 -20.77 -28.89 -0.69
C HIS A 515 -21.12 -29.45 0.70
N GLY A 516 -22.14 -30.30 0.78
CA GLY A 516 -22.59 -30.93 2.04
C GLY A 516 -23.68 -30.19 2.81
N GLN A 517 -24.19 -29.03 2.37
CA GLN A 517 -25.39 -28.42 2.95
C GLN A 517 -26.67 -28.99 2.30
N SER A 518 -27.50 -29.65 3.09
CA SER A 518 -28.78 -30.12 2.65
C SER A 518 -29.83 -29.00 2.60
N GLU A 519 -30.83 -29.08 1.73
CA GLU A 519 -31.91 -28.08 1.61
C GLU A 519 -32.66 -27.79 2.94
N GLU A 520 -32.59 -28.71 3.92
CA GLU A 520 -33.18 -28.51 5.26
C GLU A 520 -32.40 -27.52 6.13
N SER A 521 -31.08 -27.32 5.91
CA SER A 521 -30.28 -26.36 6.67
C SER A 521 -30.58 -24.92 6.22
N GLU A 522 -30.89 -24.68 4.95
CA GLU A 522 -31.26 -23.36 4.43
C GLU A 522 -32.52 -22.80 5.08
N LEU A 523 -33.51 -23.65 5.32
CA LEU A 523 -34.78 -23.23 5.96
C LEU A 523 -34.56 -22.84 7.42
N THR A 524 -33.62 -23.51 8.09
CA THR A 524 -33.28 -23.30 9.51
C THR A 524 -32.50 -21.99 9.68
N ASP A 525 -31.55 -21.68 8.77
CA ASP A 525 -30.76 -20.44 8.80
C ASP A 525 -31.61 -19.22 8.37
N LEU A 526 -32.52 -19.40 7.42
CA LEU A 526 -33.45 -18.36 7.01
C LEU A 526 -34.44 -18.00 8.13
N LEU A 527 -34.91 -19.00 8.88
CA LEU A 527 -35.79 -18.81 10.03
C LEU A 527 -35.05 -18.23 11.25
N ALA A 528 -33.77 -18.57 11.46
CA ALA A 528 -32.94 -18.01 12.50
C ALA A 528 -32.62 -16.50 12.24
N GLY A 529 -32.37 -16.12 10.98
CA GLY A 529 -32.20 -14.72 10.57
C GLY A 529 -33.47 -13.86 10.74
N TRP A 530 -34.67 -14.47 10.60
CA TRP A 530 -35.94 -13.77 10.73
C TRP A 530 -36.43 -13.60 12.18
N ALA A 531 -35.98 -14.48 13.09
CA ALA A 531 -36.48 -14.53 14.46
C ALA A 531 -35.82 -13.54 15.44
N GLY A 532 -34.68 -12.89 15.10
CA GLY A 532 -34.06 -11.80 15.88
C GLY A 532 -33.86 -12.06 17.37
N GLY A 533 -33.90 -13.33 17.81
CA GLY A 533 -33.78 -13.72 19.22
C GLY A 533 -32.74 -14.80 19.42
N SER A 534 -31.86 -14.61 20.37
CA SER A 534 -30.92 -15.62 20.84
C SER A 534 -31.70 -16.84 21.32
N ILE A 535 -31.65 -17.93 20.55
CA ILE A 535 -32.13 -19.23 21.01
C ILE A 535 -30.98 -19.91 21.75
N ASP A 536 -31.21 -20.26 23.00
CA ASP A 536 -30.28 -21.02 23.83
C ASP A 536 -30.27 -22.48 23.35
N ILE A 537 -29.20 -22.85 22.62
CA ILE A 537 -28.99 -24.20 22.04
C ILE A 537 -28.17 -25.12 22.94
N THR A 538 -28.14 -24.93 24.26
CA THR A 538 -27.42 -25.82 25.21
C THR A 538 -28.04 -27.20 25.41
N GLY A 539 -28.94 -27.62 24.54
CA GLY A 539 -29.66 -28.90 24.67
C GLY A 539 -29.75 -29.80 23.47
N MET A 540 -29.28 -29.37 22.28
CA MET A 540 -29.35 -30.20 21.08
C MET A 540 -28.00 -30.86 20.81
N GLN A 541 -27.90 -32.15 21.05
CA GLN A 541 -26.81 -32.95 20.48
C GLN A 541 -27.04 -33.07 18.96
N PRO A 542 -26.00 -32.90 18.12
CA PRO A 542 -26.13 -33.15 16.68
C PRO A 542 -26.48 -34.64 16.50
N GLN A 543 -27.60 -34.93 15.87
CA GLN A 543 -27.81 -36.26 15.29
C GLN A 543 -26.86 -36.34 14.11
N GLU A 544 -25.90 -37.24 14.18
CA GLU A 544 -25.12 -37.70 13.05
C GLU A 544 -26.09 -38.34 12.02
N THR A 545 -26.56 -37.55 11.09
CA THR A 545 -27.14 -38.06 9.87
C THR A 545 -25.97 -38.47 8.99
N GLU A 546 -25.81 -39.79 8.76
CA GLU A 546 -24.94 -40.31 7.70
C GLU A 546 -25.35 -39.63 6.37
N SER A 547 -24.62 -38.59 5.98
CA SER A 547 -24.76 -38.01 4.64
C SER A 547 -24.21 -39.01 3.63
N THR A 548 -25.04 -39.41 2.70
CA THR A 548 -24.66 -40.27 1.55
C THR A 548 -23.98 -39.43 0.44
N ASP A 549 -23.41 -38.28 0.78
CA ASP A 549 -22.74 -37.45 -0.17
C ASP A 549 -21.26 -37.85 -0.25
N ASP A 550 -20.83 -38.38 -1.40
CA ASP A 550 -19.45 -38.81 -1.71
C ASP A 550 -18.47 -37.62 -1.83
N THR A 551 -18.85 -36.41 -1.38
CA THR A 551 -17.99 -35.20 -1.44
C THR A 551 -16.79 -35.40 -0.54
N PRO A 552 -15.57 -35.33 -1.07
CA PRO A 552 -14.36 -35.41 -0.24
C PRO A 552 -14.33 -34.32 0.83
N ASP A 553 -13.90 -34.67 2.04
CA ASP A 553 -13.89 -33.76 3.23
C ASP A 553 -13.25 -32.40 2.98
N TYR A 554 -12.16 -32.36 2.19
CA TYR A 554 -11.48 -31.09 1.86
C TYR A 554 -12.27 -30.16 0.92
N LEU A 555 -13.41 -30.60 0.38
CA LEU A 555 -14.30 -29.80 -0.47
C LEU A 555 -15.60 -29.39 0.27
N SER A 556 -15.81 -29.83 1.49
CA SER A 556 -17.06 -29.61 2.24
C SER A 556 -17.46 -28.13 2.40
N ASN A 557 -16.47 -27.23 2.49
CA ASN A 557 -16.66 -25.78 2.64
C ASN A 557 -16.56 -24.98 1.32
N VAL A 558 -16.44 -25.68 0.19
CA VAL A 558 -16.33 -25.05 -1.13
C VAL A 558 -17.72 -24.81 -1.71
N LEU A 559 -17.95 -23.61 -2.23
CA LEU A 559 -19.17 -23.30 -2.97
C LEU A 559 -19.34 -24.29 -4.13
N ASP A 560 -20.53 -24.85 -4.28
CA ASP A 560 -20.85 -25.79 -5.37
C ASP A 560 -20.40 -25.23 -6.73
N SER A 561 -19.84 -26.11 -7.56
CA SER A 561 -19.29 -25.74 -8.86
C SER A 561 -20.34 -25.15 -9.82
N GLU A 562 -21.59 -25.64 -9.77
CA GLU A 562 -22.69 -25.11 -10.57
C GLU A 562 -23.11 -23.73 -10.10
N ALA A 563 -23.33 -23.55 -8.79
CA ALA A 563 -23.66 -22.25 -8.21
C ALA A 563 -22.56 -21.21 -8.44
N ARG A 564 -21.31 -21.61 -8.33
CA ARG A 564 -20.15 -20.74 -8.62
C ARG A 564 -20.11 -20.32 -10.09
N LYS A 565 -20.33 -21.29 -11.00
CA LYS A 565 -20.37 -21.04 -12.43
C LYS A 565 -21.50 -20.10 -12.81
N ASP A 566 -22.68 -20.27 -12.25
CA ASP A 566 -23.82 -19.40 -12.52
C ASP A 566 -23.54 -17.95 -12.17
N ILE A 567 -22.90 -17.69 -11.03
CA ILE A 567 -22.49 -16.33 -10.64
C ILE A 567 -21.44 -15.77 -11.61
N LEU A 568 -20.42 -16.56 -11.95
CA LEU A 568 -19.36 -16.15 -12.88
C LEU A 568 -19.91 -15.89 -14.29
N ASP A 569 -20.80 -16.74 -14.79
CA ASP A 569 -21.44 -16.57 -16.10
C ASP A 569 -22.28 -15.28 -16.13
N ALA A 570 -22.99 -14.98 -15.06
CA ALA A 570 -23.74 -13.71 -14.95
C ALA A 570 -22.80 -12.49 -14.93
N LEU A 571 -21.70 -12.54 -14.16
CA LEU A 571 -20.69 -11.47 -14.14
C LEU A 571 -20.04 -11.30 -15.52
N MET A 572 -19.75 -12.39 -16.23
CA MET A 572 -19.22 -12.34 -17.60
C MET A 572 -20.24 -11.79 -18.59
N GLN A 573 -21.52 -12.16 -18.47
CA GLN A 573 -22.57 -11.57 -19.30
C GLN A 573 -22.70 -10.07 -19.07
N ALA A 574 -22.63 -9.64 -17.80
CA ALA A 574 -22.60 -8.21 -17.44
C ALA A 574 -21.40 -7.49 -18.10
N GLN A 575 -20.22 -8.11 -18.08
CA GLN A 575 -19.03 -7.58 -18.74
C GLN A 575 -19.19 -7.47 -20.26
N VAL A 576 -19.78 -8.49 -20.92
CA VAL A 576 -20.07 -8.48 -22.36
C VAL A 576 -21.06 -7.37 -22.70
N GLN A 577 -22.17 -7.25 -21.98
CA GLN A 577 -23.16 -6.20 -22.19
C GLN A 577 -22.56 -4.81 -21.94
N ALA A 578 -21.73 -4.66 -20.88
CA ALA A 578 -21.00 -3.45 -20.62
C ALA A 578 -20.07 -3.06 -21.76
N SER A 579 -19.55 -4.03 -22.50
CA SER A 579 -18.68 -3.79 -23.68
C SER A 579 -19.44 -3.12 -24.86
N GLU A 580 -20.74 -3.30 -24.94
CA GLU A 580 -21.60 -2.68 -25.94
C GLU A 580 -21.99 -1.24 -25.58
N LEU A 581 -21.87 -0.88 -24.29
CA LEU A 581 -22.15 0.47 -23.78
C LEU A 581 -21.03 1.42 -24.21
N LYS A 582 -21.39 2.60 -24.68
CA LYS A 582 -20.44 3.62 -25.11
C LYS A 582 -20.08 4.57 -23.96
N GLY A 583 -18.82 4.96 -23.90
CA GLY A 583 -18.35 6.03 -23.03
C GLY A 583 -18.22 5.65 -21.55
N PRO A 584 -18.63 6.55 -20.63
CA PRO A 584 -18.35 6.43 -19.21
C PRO A 584 -18.99 5.21 -18.52
N VAL A 585 -20.18 4.84 -18.95
CA VAL A 585 -21.00 3.79 -18.31
C VAL A 585 -20.28 2.46 -18.30
N ARG A 586 -19.68 2.08 -19.41
CA ARG A 586 -18.92 0.83 -19.50
C ARG A 586 -17.86 0.69 -18.39
N ARG A 587 -17.02 1.74 -18.20
CA ARG A 587 -15.96 1.69 -17.18
C ARG A 587 -16.51 1.66 -15.76
N VAL A 588 -17.64 2.29 -15.52
CA VAL A 588 -18.31 2.21 -14.22
C VAL A 588 -18.73 0.79 -13.91
N VAL A 589 -19.30 0.10 -14.91
CA VAL A 589 -19.67 -1.32 -14.78
C VAL A 589 -18.42 -2.17 -14.57
N ASP A 590 -17.40 -2.03 -15.43
CA ASP A 590 -16.14 -2.79 -15.31
C ASP A 590 -15.49 -2.60 -13.92
N GLN A 591 -15.44 -1.36 -13.42
CA GLN A 591 -14.92 -1.08 -12.09
C GLN A 591 -15.82 -1.64 -10.97
N GLY A 592 -17.14 -1.57 -11.12
CA GLY A 592 -18.07 -2.17 -10.18
C GLY A 592 -17.86 -3.67 -10.08
N LEU A 593 -17.78 -4.36 -11.22
CA LEU A 593 -17.50 -5.79 -11.29
C LEU A 593 -16.14 -6.14 -10.67
N PHE A 594 -15.12 -5.30 -10.91
CA PHE A 594 -13.80 -5.51 -10.29
C PHE A 594 -13.83 -5.35 -8.76
N HIS A 595 -14.58 -4.39 -8.23
CA HIS A 595 -14.71 -4.18 -6.80
C HIS A 595 -15.46 -5.30 -6.08
N LEU A 596 -16.37 -5.98 -6.76
CA LEU A 596 -17.04 -7.16 -6.22
C LEU A 596 -16.08 -8.33 -5.97
N MET A 597 -14.94 -8.37 -6.70
CA MET A 597 -13.99 -9.46 -6.54
C MET A 597 -13.22 -9.30 -5.23
N GLN A 598 -13.50 -10.16 -4.28
CA GLN A 598 -12.82 -10.21 -2.99
C GLN A 598 -11.31 -10.45 -3.16
N ARG A 599 -10.52 -10.09 -2.17
CA ARG A 599 -9.08 -10.37 -2.22
C ARG A 599 -8.80 -11.80 -1.80
N ALA A 600 -8.04 -12.52 -2.63
CA ALA A 600 -7.61 -13.86 -2.28
C ALA A 600 -6.70 -13.85 -1.03
N SER A 601 -6.86 -14.83 -0.14
CA SER A 601 -6.12 -15.01 1.11
C SER A 601 -5.64 -16.45 1.25
N TYR A 602 -4.80 -16.73 2.25
CA TYR A 602 -4.47 -18.12 2.63
C TYR A 602 -5.30 -18.52 3.84
N SER A 603 -5.78 -19.75 3.82
CA SER A 603 -6.55 -20.38 4.90
C SER A 603 -6.08 -21.83 5.09
N GLU A 604 -6.24 -22.36 6.29
CA GLU A 604 -6.10 -23.79 6.59
C GLU A 604 -7.29 -24.62 6.09
N GLU A 605 -8.43 -23.97 5.87
CA GLU A 605 -9.63 -24.56 5.29
C GLU A 605 -9.72 -24.22 3.81
N ASN A 606 -10.11 -25.19 3.01
CA ASN A 606 -10.35 -24.98 1.60
C ASN A 606 -11.72 -24.33 1.37
N LEU A 607 -11.72 -23.07 0.91
CA LEU A 607 -12.94 -22.33 0.55
C LEU A 607 -13.09 -22.19 -0.98
N GLY A 608 -12.25 -22.91 -1.75
CA GLY A 608 -12.17 -22.78 -3.19
C GLY A 608 -11.57 -21.45 -3.67
N HIS A 609 -11.45 -21.30 -4.97
CA HIS A 609 -10.96 -20.06 -5.58
C HIS A 609 -11.96 -19.54 -6.62
N PHE A 610 -12.90 -18.71 -6.18
CA PHE A 610 -13.99 -18.19 -7.00
C PHE A 610 -13.50 -17.56 -8.31
N GLY A 611 -12.55 -16.63 -8.24
CA GLY A 611 -12.07 -15.89 -9.42
C GLY A 611 -11.36 -16.76 -10.48
N LEU A 612 -10.89 -17.96 -10.12
CA LEU A 612 -10.32 -18.95 -11.06
C LEU A 612 -11.30 -20.11 -11.36
N ASN A 613 -12.46 -20.11 -10.77
CA ASN A 613 -13.44 -21.19 -10.86
C ASN A 613 -12.86 -22.56 -10.49
N LEU A 614 -12.08 -22.64 -9.40
CA LEU A 614 -11.40 -23.85 -8.95
C LEU A 614 -11.90 -24.30 -7.57
N ASP A 615 -12.13 -25.61 -7.42
CA ASP A 615 -12.59 -26.20 -6.16
C ASP A 615 -11.45 -26.32 -5.14
N ALA A 616 -10.22 -26.55 -5.61
CA ALA A 616 -9.05 -26.69 -4.76
C ALA A 616 -7.87 -25.98 -5.41
N TYR A 617 -7.27 -25.07 -4.68
CA TYR A 617 -6.14 -24.28 -5.18
C TYR A 617 -5.14 -23.99 -4.07
N VAL A 618 -3.89 -24.35 -4.32
CA VAL A 618 -2.77 -24.02 -3.45
C VAL A 618 -1.73 -23.24 -4.24
N HIS A 619 -0.85 -22.52 -3.58
CA HIS A 619 0.36 -22.04 -4.22
C HIS A 619 1.46 -23.09 -4.04
N PHE A 620 2.12 -23.44 -5.14
CA PHE A 620 3.18 -24.44 -5.20
C PHE A 620 4.31 -24.02 -6.13
N THR A 621 4.03 -23.17 -7.12
CA THR A 621 4.89 -22.93 -8.28
C THR A 621 5.94 -21.85 -8.08
N SER A 622 6.03 -21.19 -6.90
CA SER A 622 7.02 -20.13 -6.66
C SER A 622 7.62 -20.15 -5.24
N PRO A 623 8.28 -21.21 -4.81
CA PRO A 623 8.80 -21.38 -3.44
C PRO A 623 10.03 -20.49 -3.15
N ILE A 624 10.75 -19.97 -4.15
CA ILE A 624 11.84 -19.02 -3.94
C ILE A 624 11.32 -17.70 -3.36
N ARG A 625 10.10 -17.30 -3.78
CA ARG A 625 9.54 -15.99 -3.46
C ARG A 625 8.24 -16.01 -2.65
N ARG A 626 7.67 -17.18 -2.32
CA ARG A 626 6.45 -17.31 -1.49
C ARG A 626 6.58 -18.43 -0.48
N TYR A 627 6.41 -18.12 0.80
CA TYR A 627 6.52 -19.08 1.88
C TYR A 627 5.40 -20.17 1.88
N PRO A 628 4.13 -19.87 1.53
CA PRO A 628 3.11 -20.91 1.41
C PRO A 628 3.45 -22.01 0.39
N ASP A 629 4.13 -21.67 -0.70
CA ASP A 629 4.62 -22.63 -1.68
C ASP A 629 5.64 -23.59 -1.06
N LEU A 630 6.57 -23.04 -0.26
CA LEU A 630 7.56 -23.83 0.48
C LEU A 630 6.88 -24.81 1.47
N MET A 631 5.80 -24.38 2.14
CA MET A 631 5.01 -25.25 2.99
C MET A 631 4.36 -26.38 2.19
N THR A 632 3.74 -26.06 1.06
CA THR A 632 3.12 -27.05 0.16
C THR A 632 4.15 -28.06 -0.34
N HIS A 633 5.36 -27.62 -0.69
CA HIS A 633 6.48 -28.52 -1.05
C HIS A 633 6.83 -29.49 0.07
N ARG A 634 6.90 -29.03 1.32
CA ARG A 634 7.20 -29.87 2.48
C ARG A 634 6.15 -30.95 2.70
N GLN A 635 4.86 -30.60 2.58
CA GLN A 635 3.78 -31.56 2.72
C GLN A 635 3.77 -32.57 1.55
N LEU A 636 4.02 -32.11 0.32
CA LEU A 636 4.15 -33.01 -0.82
C LEU A 636 5.33 -33.98 -0.66
N LYS A 637 6.47 -33.53 -0.17
CA LYS A 637 7.63 -34.39 0.10
C LYS A 637 7.32 -35.42 1.19
N ALA A 638 6.66 -35.02 2.27
CA ALA A 638 6.24 -35.95 3.33
C ALA A 638 5.31 -37.03 2.76
N HIS A 639 4.32 -36.65 1.93
CA HIS A 639 3.43 -37.61 1.26
C HIS A 639 4.20 -38.58 0.36
N LEU A 640 5.08 -38.06 -0.53
CA LEU A 640 5.84 -38.90 -1.47
C LEU A 640 6.79 -39.87 -0.75
N ARG A 641 7.23 -39.52 0.45
CA ARG A 641 8.14 -40.33 1.28
C ARG A 641 7.43 -41.26 2.25
N GLY A 642 6.10 -41.10 2.42
CA GLY A 642 5.35 -41.82 3.46
C GLY A 642 5.75 -41.42 4.87
N GLU A 643 6.15 -40.17 5.05
CA GLU A 643 6.56 -39.53 6.32
C GLU A 643 5.35 -38.80 6.95
N ASP A 644 5.44 -38.48 8.24
CA ASP A 644 4.43 -37.65 8.92
C ASP A 644 4.41 -36.24 8.34
N TRP A 645 3.26 -35.54 8.44
CA TRP A 645 3.14 -34.17 8.00
C TRP A 645 4.11 -33.24 8.71
N VAL A 646 4.82 -32.42 7.95
CA VAL A 646 5.80 -31.48 8.49
C VAL A 646 5.14 -30.36 9.29
N HIS A 647 3.98 -29.91 8.84
CA HIS A 647 3.18 -28.88 9.50
C HIS A 647 1.84 -29.47 9.97
N SER A 648 1.45 -29.16 11.21
CA SER A 648 0.12 -29.47 11.73
C SER A 648 -0.94 -28.52 11.16
N LEU A 649 -2.20 -28.84 11.34
CA LEU A 649 -3.30 -27.95 10.96
C LEU A 649 -3.23 -26.61 11.72
N GLU A 650 -2.90 -26.65 13.02
CA GLU A 650 -2.75 -25.47 13.86
C GLU A 650 -1.60 -24.56 13.38
N ASP A 651 -0.45 -25.14 13.01
CA ASP A 651 0.67 -24.38 12.45
C ASP A 651 0.31 -23.79 11.10
N THR A 652 -0.39 -24.54 10.26
CA THR A 652 -0.88 -24.10 8.95
C THR A 652 -1.80 -22.90 9.09
N ALA A 653 -2.75 -22.90 10.03
CA ALA A 653 -3.64 -21.79 10.33
C ALA A 653 -2.86 -20.49 10.69
N LYS A 654 -1.92 -20.62 11.63
CA LYS A 654 -1.09 -19.49 12.08
C LYS A 654 -0.26 -18.91 10.93
N ILE A 655 0.37 -19.78 10.15
CA ILE A 655 1.25 -19.36 9.04
C ILE A 655 0.42 -18.78 7.88
N SER A 656 -0.73 -19.38 7.55
CA SER A 656 -1.64 -18.87 6.52
C SER A 656 -2.11 -17.45 6.83
N SER A 657 -2.55 -17.21 8.07
CA SER A 657 -2.93 -15.87 8.54
C SER A 657 -1.76 -14.87 8.48
N HIS A 658 -0.55 -15.29 8.88
CA HIS A 658 0.65 -14.47 8.80
C HIS A 658 0.98 -14.12 7.34
N CYS A 659 1.03 -15.11 6.44
CA CYS A 659 1.35 -14.91 5.02
C CYS A 659 0.33 -14.03 4.32
N SER A 660 -0.96 -14.13 4.64
CA SER A 660 -2.00 -13.24 4.12
C SER A 660 -1.74 -11.78 4.52
N ARG A 661 -1.46 -11.52 5.80
CA ARG A 661 -1.13 -10.16 6.29
C ARG A 661 0.14 -9.60 5.64
N GLN A 662 1.19 -10.43 5.55
CA GLN A 662 2.45 -10.01 4.93
C GLN A 662 2.28 -9.75 3.43
N GLY A 663 1.54 -10.60 2.72
CA GLY A 663 1.23 -10.39 1.30
C GLY A 663 0.49 -9.08 1.05
N HIS A 664 -0.50 -8.74 1.88
CA HIS A 664 -1.20 -7.44 1.81
C HIS A 664 -0.25 -6.26 2.09
N THR A 665 0.65 -6.42 3.06
CA THR A 665 1.62 -5.38 3.42
C THR A 665 2.65 -5.19 2.30
N ALA A 666 3.16 -6.28 1.72
CA ALA A 666 4.05 -6.25 0.57
C ALA A 666 3.41 -5.53 -0.63
N LYS A 667 2.16 -5.91 -0.97
CA LYS A 667 1.45 -5.30 -2.09
C LYS A 667 1.18 -3.81 -1.89
N ARG A 668 0.82 -3.41 -0.67
CA ARG A 668 0.66 -1.99 -0.33
C ARG A 668 1.99 -1.24 -0.50
N MET A 669 3.10 -1.82 -0.03
CA MET A 669 4.43 -1.23 -0.15
C MET A 669 4.85 -1.10 -1.62
N GLU A 670 4.60 -2.11 -2.45
CA GLU A 670 4.83 -2.05 -3.89
C GLU A 670 4.06 -0.89 -4.53
N TRP A 671 2.75 -0.75 -4.24
CA TRP A 671 1.93 0.34 -4.76
C TRP A 671 2.42 1.72 -4.33
N GLU A 672 2.78 1.89 -3.05
CA GLU A 672 3.31 3.16 -2.54
C GLU A 672 4.62 3.52 -3.25
N MET A 673 5.52 2.56 -3.45
CA MET A 673 6.80 2.80 -4.10
C MET A 673 6.67 3.01 -5.61
N VAL A 674 5.75 2.31 -6.27
CA VAL A 674 5.39 2.56 -7.68
C VAL A 674 4.84 3.97 -7.83
N ALA A 675 3.91 4.40 -6.96
CA ALA A 675 3.37 5.75 -6.97
C ALA A 675 4.47 6.80 -6.73
N ASN A 676 5.38 6.56 -5.78
CA ASN A 676 6.50 7.46 -5.51
C ASN A 676 7.44 7.60 -6.72
N ALA A 677 7.83 6.48 -7.33
CA ALA A 677 8.68 6.50 -8.52
C ALA A 677 7.98 7.21 -9.69
N TYR A 678 6.69 6.95 -9.86
CA TYR A 678 5.88 7.60 -10.88
C TYR A 678 5.77 9.12 -10.64
N HIS A 679 5.53 9.54 -9.40
CA HIS A 679 5.48 10.97 -9.07
C HIS A 679 6.82 11.66 -9.31
N LEU A 680 7.94 11.02 -8.98
CA LEU A 680 9.28 11.55 -9.32
C LEU A 680 9.48 11.67 -10.82
N HIS A 681 8.99 10.69 -11.60
CA HIS A 681 9.02 10.73 -13.06
C HIS A 681 8.23 11.94 -13.61
N LEU A 682 7.00 12.15 -13.16
CA LEU A 682 6.18 13.30 -13.54
C LEU A 682 6.82 14.64 -13.16
N LEU A 683 7.36 14.72 -11.94
CA LEU A 683 8.02 15.94 -11.43
C LEU A 683 9.24 16.34 -12.26
N ARG A 684 9.85 15.39 -12.96
CA ARG A 684 10.94 15.61 -13.90
C ARG A 684 10.47 15.75 -15.35
N GLY A 685 9.16 15.92 -15.56
CA GLY A 685 8.53 16.09 -16.86
C GLY A 685 8.51 14.84 -17.73
N GLY A 686 8.63 13.69 -17.10
CA GLY A 686 8.51 12.41 -17.77
C GLY A 686 7.09 12.15 -18.29
N THR A 687 7.00 11.37 -19.34
CA THR A 687 5.75 10.89 -19.96
C THR A 687 5.75 9.36 -19.98
N ILE A 688 4.57 8.77 -20.11
CA ILE A 688 4.46 7.31 -20.28
C ILE A 688 5.23 6.87 -21.51
N GLY A 689 6.04 5.81 -21.41
CA GLY A 689 6.92 5.32 -22.47
C GLY A 689 8.21 6.11 -22.68
N GLY A 690 8.44 7.16 -21.88
CA GLY A 690 9.63 7.99 -21.92
C GLY A 690 10.45 7.98 -20.63
N GLU A 691 11.69 8.47 -20.69
CA GLU A 691 12.52 8.72 -19.54
C GLU A 691 12.22 10.08 -18.93
N SER A 692 12.36 10.21 -17.60
CA SER A 692 12.31 11.50 -16.94
C SER A 692 13.55 12.31 -17.28
N THR A 693 13.36 13.55 -17.74
CA THR A 693 14.46 14.48 -18.00
C THR A 693 14.50 15.53 -16.88
N ILE A 694 15.70 15.90 -16.45
CA ILE A 694 15.89 16.97 -15.45
C ILE A 694 15.45 18.34 -16.01
N GLU A 695 15.28 18.44 -17.30
CA GLU A 695 15.03 19.68 -18.06
C GLU A 695 13.56 19.92 -18.42
N SER A 696 12.63 19.66 -17.58
CA SER A 696 11.23 19.63 -17.97
C SER A 696 10.46 20.93 -17.78
N THR A 697 9.37 21.00 -18.54
CA THR A 697 8.32 22.01 -18.45
C THR A 697 7.75 22.06 -17.03
N PRO A 698 7.51 23.24 -16.45
CA PRO A 698 6.89 23.35 -15.16
C PRO A 698 5.53 22.63 -15.12
N LEU A 699 5.37 21.71 -14.19
CA LEU A 699 4.14 20.91 -14.03
C LEU A 699 2.86 21.73 -13.83
N GLU A 700 3.01 22.95 -13.31
CA GLU A 700 1.88 23.88 -13.08
C GLU A 700 1.13 24.28 -14.36
N HIS A 701 1.74 24.12 -15.53
CA HIS A 701 1.14 24.40 -16.83
C HIS A 701 0.63 23.15 -17.55
N THR A 702 0.81 21.98 -16.95
CA THR A 702 0.33 20.73 -17.54
C THR A 702 -1.15 20.52 -17.19
N SER A 703 -1.98 20.49 -18.20
CA SER A 703 -3.38 20.11 -18.08
C SER A 703 -3.61 18.71 -18.64
N TRP A 704 -4.47 17.97 -17.98
CA TRP A 704 -4.87 16.62 -18.42
C TRP A 704 -6.36 16.54 -18.66
N ALA A 705 -6.74 15.75 -19.65
CA ALA A 705 -8.10 15.25 -19.75
C ALA A 705 -8.20 14.02 -18.84
N ALA A 706 -8.73 14.20 -17.64
CA ALA A 706 -8.87 13.13 -16.67
C ALA A 706 -10.28 12.57 -16.65
N ARG A 707 -10.41 11.27 -16.47
CA ARG A 707 -11.70 10.60 -16.37
C ARG A 707 -12.09 10.44 -14.90
N ILE A 708 -13.32 10.80 -14.55
CA ILE A 708 -13.88 10.60 -13.22
C ILE A 708 -14.18 9.11 -13.05
N THR A 709 -13.50 8.47 -12.10
CA THR A 709 -13.59 7.03 -11.84
C THR A 709 -14.26 6.71 -10.51
N GLY A 710 -14.43 7.69 -9.62
CA GLY A 710 -15.12 7.49 -8.36
C GLY A 710 -15.57 8.81 -7.74
N LEU A 711 -16.70 8.76 -7.06
CA LEU A 711 -17.27 9.87 -6.33
C LEU A 711 -17.54 9.43 -4.89
N ARG A 712 -16.86 10.03 -3.94
CA ARG A 712 -17.03 9.76 -2.51
C ARG A 712 -16.74 11.02 -1.70
N THR A 713 -17.74 11.58 -1.07
CA THR A 713 -17.57 12.80 -0.25
C THR A 713 -16.37 12.69 0.72
N PRO A 714 -15.44 13.64 0.76
CA PRO A 714 -15.40 14.90 0.00
C PRO A 714 -14.58 14.86 -1.30
N TRP A 715 -14.30 13.69 -1.89
CA TRP A 715 -13.35 13.49 -2.98
C TRP A 715 -14.00 13.04 -4.28
N ILE A 716 -13.45 13.51 -5.39
CA ILE A 716 -13.58 12.99 -6.75
C ILE A 716 -12.30 12.28 -7.09
N PHE A 717 -12.37 11.03 -7.52
CA PHE A 717 -11.23 10.26 -8.00
C PHE A 717 -11.19 10.33 -9.53
N LEU A 718 -9.99 10.51 -10.06
CA LEU A 718 -9.77 10.74 -11.49
C LEU A 718 -8.61 9.89 -11.99
N ASP A 719 -8.77 9.32 -13.17
CA ASP A 719 -7.70 8.67 -13.91
C ASP A 719 -7.15 9.63 -14.96
N LEU A 720 -5.82 9.84 -14.94
CA LEU A 720 -5.13 10.78 -15.82
C LEU A 720 -4.76 10.17 -17.18
N ALA A 721 -4.76 8.86 -17.29
CA ALA A 721 -4.51 8.14 -18.52
C ALA A 721 -5.77 7.42 -18.98
N ASP A 722 -5.93 7.22 -20.28
CA ASP A 722 -7.12 6.56 -20.86
C ASP A 722 -7.32 5.11 -20.38
N ASP A 723 -6.27 4.48 -19.90
CA ASP A 723 -6.20 3.10 -19.44
C ASP A 723 -6.27 2.92 -17.90
N GLY A 724 -6.48 4.01 -17.16
CA GLY A 724 -6.73 3.95 -15.70
C GLY A 724 -5.49 3.69 -14.86
N ALA A 725 -4.30 3.88 -15.41
CA ALA A 725 -3.06 3.54 -14.73
C ALA A 725 -2.57 4.60 -13.72
N ILE A 726 -3.08 5.83 -13.80
CA ILE A 726 -2.64 6.96 -12.97
C ILE A 726 -3.83 7.58 -12.28
N HIS A 727 -3.81 7.52 -10.96
CA HIS A 727 -4.91 7.99 -10.14
C HIS A 727 -4.61 9.35 -9.50
N GLY A 728 -5.55 10.27 -9.63
CA GLY A 728 -5.56 11.53 -8.91
C GLY A 728 -6.86 11.72 -8.14
N ARG A 729 -6.90 12.75 -7.31
CA ARG A 729 -8.12 13.14 -6.60
C ARG A 729 -8.33 14.64 -6.60
N MET A 730 -9.57 15.06 -6.56
CA MET A 730 -9.98 16.46 -6.48
C MET A 730 -11.01 16.63 -5.35
N HIS A 731 -10.90 17.68 -4.58
CA HIS A 731 -11.86 17.95 -3.52
C HIS A 731 -13.13 18.58 -4.11
N LEU A 732 -14.32 18.11 -3.72
CA LEU A 732 -15.62 18.61 -4.19
C LEU A 732 -15.78 20.12 -4.12
N GLY A 733 -15.25 20.73 -3.05
CA GLY A 733 -15.30 22.19 -2.84
C GLY A 733 -14.59 23.01 -3.92
N GLN A 734 -13.85 22.39 -4.85
CA GLN A 734 -13.21 23.07 -5.95
C GLN A 734 -14.14 23.28 -7.15
N LEU A 735 -15.23 22.52 -7.25
CA LEU A 735 -16.21 22.64 -8.33
C LEU A 735 -17.22 23.76 -8.08
N GLY A 736 -17.61 23.95 -6.83
CA GLY A 736 -18.76 24.77 -6.47
C GLY A 736 -18.49 26.27 -6.22
N GLY A 737 -17.23 26.70 -6.14
CA GLY A 737 -16.91 28.07 -5.73
C GLY A 737 -17.46 28.38 -4.33
N LYS A 738 -18.61 29.09 -4.26
CA LYS A 738 -19.32 29.37 -3.00
C LYS A 738 -20.45 28.37 -2.70
N THR A 739 -20.83 27.57 -3.66
CA THR A 739 -21.91 26.58 -3.53
C THR A 739 -21.32 25.29 -2.95
N GLN A 740 -21.98 24.78 -1.91
CA GLN A 740 -21.59 23.49 -1.32
C GLN A 740 -22.02 22.37 -2.27
N MET A 741 -21.12 21.43 -2.51
CA MET A 741 -21.33 20.26 -3.37
C MET A 741 -21.44 18.99 -2.54
N SER A 742 -22.26 18.07 -2.98
CA SER A 742 -22.42 16.72 -2.44
C SER A 742 -22.38 15.69 -3.55
N VAL A 743 -22.14 14.46 -3.19
CA VAL A 743 -22.30 13.31 -4.08
C VAL A 743 -23.75 12.83 -3.92
N ASP A 744 -24.40 12.43 -5.02
CA ASP A 744 -25.72 11.83 -4.99
C ASP A 744 -25.74 10.49 -4.22
N GLU A 745 -26.91 9.96 -3.94
CA GLU A 745 -27.09 8.74 -3.15
C GLU A 745 -26.47 7.49 -3.78
N PHE A 746 -26.32 7.46 -5.10
CA PHE A 746 -25.74 6.32 -5.84
C PHE A 746 -24.24 6.49 -6.10
N GLY A 747 -23.65 7.64 -5.79
CA GLY A 747 -22.24 7.91 -6.09
C GLY A 747 -21.95 8.12 -7.59
N LEU A 748 -22.96 8.53 -8.35
CA LEU A 748 -22.89 8.69 -9.80
C LEU A 748 -22.67 10.13 -10.27
N SER A 749 -23.07 11.11 -9.45
CA SER A 749 -23.00 12.52 -9.81
C SER A 749 -22.60 13.40 -8.64
N VAL A 750 -21.95 14.51 -8.95
CA VAL A 750 -21.79 15.63 -8.00
C VAL A 750 -22.85 16.65 -8.28
N ILE A 751 -23.65 16.95 -7.26
CA ILE A 751 -24.78 17.87 -7.30
C ILE A 751 -24.59 19.00 -6.28
N PRO A 752 -25.21 20.18 -6.49
CA PRO A 752 -25.30 21.18 -5.43
C PRO A 752 -26.04 20.61 -4.22
N SER A 753 -25.56 20.89 -3.00
CA SER A 753 -26.20 20.40 -1.77
C SER A 753 -27.59 21.02 -1.55
N GLU A 754 -27.84 22.22 -2.11
CA GLU A 754 -29.15 22.87 -2.09
C GLU A 754 -29.69 22.98 -3.53
N PRO A 755 -30.98 22.70 -3.75
CA PRO A 755 -31.60 22.84 -5.05
C PRO A 755 -31.61 24.31 -5.53
N ASP A 756 -31.65 24.49 -6.84
CA ASP A 756 -31.78 25.80 -7.48
C ASP A 756 -33.11 26.47 -7.23
N GLN A 757 -33.32 27.65 -7.79
CA GLN A 757 -34.59 28.40 -7.65
C GLN A 757 -35.82 27.70 -8.26
N ARG A 758 -35.61 26.65 -9.06
CA ARG A 758 -36.67 25.81 -9.66
C ARG A 758 -36.87 24.52 -8.90
N GLY A 759 -36.11 24.29 -7.81
CA GLY A 759 -36.14 23.06 -7.04
C GLY A 759 -35.34 21.91 -7.69
N GLU A 760 -34.45 22.20 -8.65
CA GLU A 760 -33.65 21.19 -9.37
C GLU A 760 -32.22 21.14 -8.82
N GLN A 761 -31.66 19.93 -8.72
CA GLN A 761 -30.24 19.66 -8.38
C GLN A 761 -29.55 19.05 -9.61
N ASN A 762 -29.22 19.91 -10.56
CA ASN A 762 -28.56 19.44 -11.78
C ASN A 762 -27.13 18.99 -11.53
N PRO A 763 -26.69 17.84 -12.09
CA PRO A 763 -25.34 17.35 -11.97
C PRO A 763 -24.31 18.34 -12.52
N VAL A 764 -23.26 18.61 -11.73
CA VAL A 764 -22.12 19.44 -12.16
C VAL A 764 -21.08 18.59 -12.89
N VAL A 765 -20.82 17.40 -12.38
CA VAL A 765 -19.99 16.37 -13.02
C VAL A 765 -20.56 14.99 -12.73
N GLN A 766 -20.26 14.04 -13.61
CA GLN A 766 -20.77 12.67 -13.52
C GLN A 766 -19.63 11.65 -13.57
N LEU A 767 -19.87 10.50 -12.97
CA LEU A 767 -18.97 9.37 -13.02
C LEU A 767 -18.70 8.97 -14.48
N GLY A 768 -17.44 8.69 -14.81
CA GLY A 768 -17.01 8.36 -16.15
C GLY A 768 -16.79 9.55 -17.11
N GLN A 769 -17.21 10.75 -16.74
CA GLN A 769 -17.01 11.95 -17.52
C GLN A 769 -15.52 12.28 -17.64
N ILE A 770 -15.12 12.77 -18.82
CA ILE A 770 -13.79 13.37 -19.00
C ILE A 770 -13.84 14.82 -18.52
N PHE A 771 -12.93 15.15 -17.64
CA PHE A 771 -12.86 16.44 -17.01
C PHE A 771 -11.47 17.08 -17.15
N PRO A 772 -11.36 18.31 -17.66
CA PRO A 772 -10.06 18.98 -17.78
C PRO A 772 -9.57 19.41 -16.40
N CYS A 773 -8.38 18.98 -16.04
CA CYS A 773 -7.79 19.25 -14.75
C CYS A 773 -6.30 19.58 -14.85
N ARG A 774 -5.79 20.22 -13.82
CA ARG A 774 -4.37 20.54 -13.64
C ARG A 774 -3.87 20.05 -12.30
N LEU A 775 -2.57 19.84 -12.16
CA LEU A 775 -1.95 19.49 -10.90
C LEU A 775 -2.07 20.67 -9.92
N ARG A 776 -2.60 20.38 -8.75
CA ARG A 776 -2.69 21.31 -7.63
C ARG A 776 -1.70 21.00 -6.53
N GLY A 777 -1.48 19.75 -6.27
CA GLY A 777 -0.60 19.28 -5.21
C GLY A 777 -0.18 17.84 -5.44
N LEU A 778 0.90 17.51 -4.78
CA LEU A 778 1.51 16.19 -4.84
C LEU A 778 1.96 15.81 -3.45
N ASP A 779 1.63 14.62 -3.04
CA ASP A 779 2.20 13.98 -1.85
C ASP A 779 3.00 12.75 -2.30
N VAL A 780 4.31 12.93 -2.37
CA VAL A 780 5.22 11.85 -2.81
C VAL A 780 5.19 10.69 -1.84
N TRP A 781 5.05 10.95 -0.54
CA TRP A 781 5.01 9.89 0.48
C TRP A 781 3.69 9.13 0.52
N ALA A 782 2.56 9.84 0.40
CA ALA A 782 1.25 9.21 0.37
C ALA A 782 0.88 8.65 -1.01
N GLY A 783 1.69 8.93 -2.05
CA GLY A 783 1.40 8.49 -3.40
C GLY A 783 0.13 9.11 -3.98
N THR A 784 -0.20 10.37 -3.61
CA THR A 784 -1.44 11.02 -4.05
C THR A 784 -1.22 12.25 -4.89
N LEU A 785 -1.95 12.36 -6.01
CA LEU A 785 -2.05 13.54 -6.85
C LEU A 785 -3.30 14.33 -6.49
N ASP A 786 -3.14 15.55 -5.99
CA ASP A 786 -4.26 16.47 -5.80
C ASP A 786 -4.43 17.33 -7.06
N LEU A 787 -5.62 17.24 -7.64
CA LEU A 787 -5.98 17.93 -8.88
C LEU A 787 -6.92 19.10 -8.62
N ALA A 788 -7.00 20.02 -9.57
CA ALA A 788 -7.93 21.13 -9.59
C ALA A 788 -8.56 21.26 -10.99
N PRO A 789 -9.74 21.84 -11.12
CA PRO A 789 -10.26 22.26 -12.42
C PRO A 789 -9.24 23.14 -13.15
N GLN A 790 -9.23 23.03 -14.49
CA GLN A 790 -8.38 23.85 -15.34
C GLN A 790 -8.73 25.34 -15.23
#